data_e21b2076991ee34e9ef3c3cc26195546
#
_entry.id   e21b2076991ee34e9ef3c3cc26195546
#
_cell.length_a   1.000
_cell.length_b   1.000
_cell.length_c   1.000
_cell.angle_alpha   90.00
_cell.angle_beta   90.00
_cell.angle_gamma   90.00
#
_symmetry.space_group_name_H-M   'P 1'
#
loop_
_entity.id
_entity.type
_entity.pdbx_description
1 polymer ?
#
loop_
_entity_poly.entity_id
_entity_poly.type
_entity_poly.pdbx_seq_one_letter_code
_entity_poly.pdbx_strand_id
1 'polypeptide(L)'
;MHTSRRIDDREILLKRQSRIFFQVSGAGHEAIQVAAGMALRPGFDWVYPYYRDRALVLSLGVSPEDMFLQAVGAAADRASGGRQMPSHWSSPELHIVTGSSPTGSQFVQSVGCAHASSYLHPASDEVTLVSSGEGATSEGEFWESLNAACLDKIPLVFLVQDNGWAISVPSERQTPGGSISALLEGFPQLLRIEVDGTDFVASYAAMREAVDYCRARRGPALVHAHCTRPYSHSLSDDERLYKTDMDRAREAARDPLLRYPAWLVSEGLADERALQRIMDEVDRETQEITERVLRAEPPERGSALKYLYSETVDPTSSEFDTQPVFLGDPRTMVDEINLTLAEEMKRDSRVIVFGEDVADCSREQNLLEVKGKGGVFKATAGLQMKFGSKRCFNTPIAEACIVGRATGMAVRGLKPIPEIQFFDYIWPAMMQIRDELANIRWRSNNGFSAPVVIRVAIGGYLNGGAIYHSQCGEVVFTHIPGLRVVMPSNALDACGLLRTAIRCEDPVLFLEHKRLYREPYNRSPHAGPDYLIPFGKAKVVKPGNALTIVTYGALVQKSLQAAMYLEQRDPNRTVEIIDLRCLSPYDWEAIRTSVEKTSRVLVAHEDCLSWGYGAELAARVADELFGSLDAPVARVGALDTWVGYHPQLENEILPQVDDLIKQAERLLAY
;
A
#
# COMPACT_ATOMS: atom_id res chain seq x y z
N MET A 1 27.81 1.54 -17.49
CA MET A 1 28.16 0.17 -17.05
C MET A 1 29.34 0.16 -16.06
N HIS A 2 30.52 0.65 -16.47
CA HIS A 2 31.72 0.62 -15.60
C HIS A 2 31.48 1.35 -14.26
N THR A 3 30.86 2.53 -14.28
CA THR A 3 30.47 3.27 -13.07
C THR A 3 29.66 2.43 -12.08
N SER A 4 28.65 1.69 -12.56
CA SER A 4 27.86 0.79 -11.72
C SER A 4 28.72 -0.26 -11.01
N ARG A 5 29.64 -0.90 -11.75
CA ARG A 5 30.55 -1.91 -11.20
C ARG A 5 31.51 -1.30 -10.18
N ARG A 6 32.05 -0.11 -10.45
CA ARG A 6 32.97 0.54 -9.51
C ARG A 6 32.30 0.99 -8.22
N ILE A 7 31.03 1.41 -8.29
CA ILE A 7 30.22 1.67 -7.08
C ILE A 7 30.05 0.37 -6.29
N ASP A 8 29.71 -0.75 -6.91
CA ASP A 8 29.63 -2.06 -6.25
C ASP A 8 30.93 -2.42 -5.52
N ASP A 9 32.07 -2.32 -6.21
CA ASP A 9 33.38 -2.65 -5.65
C ASP A 9 33.71 -1.76 -4.46
N ARG A 10 33.40 -0.46 -4.52
CA ARG A 10 33.60 0.49 -3.41
C ARG A 10 32.66 0.17 -2.24
N GLU A 11 31.40 -0.10 -2.47
CA GLU A 11 30.47 -0.50 -1.40
C GLU A 11 30.90 -1.81 -0.72
N ILE A 12 31.40 -2.80 -1.48
CA ILE A 12 31.96 -4.04 -0.94
C ILE A 12 33.13 -3.73 -0.01
N LEU A 13 34.04 -2.83 -0.42
CA LEU A 13 35.16 -2.40 0.40
C LEU A 13 34.70 -1.68 1.67
N LEU A 14 33.78 -0.71 1.53
CA LEU A 14 33.22 0.05 2.66
C LEU A 14 32.49 -0.87 3.66
N LYS A 15 31.77 -1.87 3.18
CA LYS A 15 31.12 -2.86 4.06
C LYS A 15 32.15 -3.68 4.84
N ARG A 16 33.23 -4.14 4.18
CA ARG A 16 34.34 -4.85 4.87
C ARG A 16 35.02 -4.00 5.91
N GLN A 17 35.04 -2.68 5.71
CA GLN A 17 35.57 -1.69 6.68
C GLN A 17 34.51 -1.28 7.72
N SER A 18 33.33 -1.86 7.74
CA SER A 18 32.21 -1.49 8.63
C SER A 18 31.78 -0.02 8.53
N ARG A 19 31.95 0.60 7.35
CA ARG A 19 31.53 1.97 7.06
C ARG A 19 30.09 2.04 6.53
N ILE A 20 29.60 0.96 5.95
CA ILE A 20 28.21 0.74 5.56
C ILE A 20 27.75 -0.61 6.09
N PHE A 21 26.43 -0.82 6.16
CA PHE A 21 25.84 -2.00 6.83
C PHE A 21 25.23 -3.02 5.88
N PHE A 22 24.94 -2.60 4.66
CA PHE A 22 24.29 -3.45 3.64
C PHE A 22 24.85 -3.15 2.25
N GLN A 23 24.87 -4.15 1.35
CA GLN A 23 25.25 -3.99 -0.06
C GLN A 23 24.65 -5.14 -0.88
N VAL A 24 24.14 -4.81 -2.04
CA VAL A 24 23.69 -5.74 -3.09
C VAL A 24 24.30 -5.33 -4.42
N SER A 25 24.94 -6.27 -5.13
CA SER A 25 25.61 -5.99 -6.39
C SER A 25 24.65 -6.04 -7.58
N GLY A 26 24.81 -5.11 -8.53
CA GLY A 26 24.22 -5.15 -9.87
C GLY A 26 25.10 -5.81 -10.93
N ALA A 27 26.24 -6.37 -10.54
CA ALA A 27 27.21 -6.97 -11.45
C ALA A 27 26.59 -8.05 -12.35
N GLY A 28 26.90 -7.99 -13.64
CA GLY A 28 26.41 -8.91 -14.66
C GLY A 28 25.06 -8.53 -15.29
N HIS A 29 24.42 -7.48 -14.81
CA HIS A 29 23.13 -6.96 -15.30
C HIS A 29 23.28 -5.64 -16.06
N GLU A 30 24.47 -5.07 -16.10
CA GLU A 30 24.70 -3.70 -16.57
C GLU A 30 24.29 -3.48 -18.03
N ALA A 31 24.43 -4.50 -18.90
CA ALA A 31 24.12 -4.32 -20.32
C ALA A 31 22.63 -4.11 -20.56
N ILE A 32 21.77 -4.98 -20.05
CA ILE A 32 20.32 -4.84 -20.20
C ILE A 32 19.78 -3.61 -19.43
N GLN A 33 20.37 -3.27 -18.28
CA GLN A 33 19.96 -2.12 -17.49
C GLN A 33 20.27 -0.80 -18.18
N VAL A 34 21.47 -0.64 -18.75
CA VAL A 34 21.83 0.55 -19.54
C VAL A 34 20.97 0.62 -20.80
N ALA A 35 20.73 -0.52 -21.46
CA ALA A 35 19.85 -0.60 -22.62
C ALA A 35 18.42 -0.14 -22.30
N ALA A 36 17.88 -0.57 -21.15
CA ALA A 36 16.58 -0.14 -20.67
C ALA A 36 16.52 1.36 -20.39
N GLY A 37 17.51 1.90 -19.66
CA GLY A 37 17.60 3.33 -19.39
C GLY A 37 17.70 4.20 -20.65
N MET A 38 18.44 3.73 -21.67
CA MET A 38 18.54 4.43 -22.96
C MET A 38 17.27 4.33 -23.83
N ALA A 39 16.42 3.33 -23.63
CA ALA A 39 15.13 3.21 -24.32
C ALA A 39 14.02 4.07 -23.68
N LEU A 40 14.17 4.46 -22.44
CA LEU A 40 13.23 5.29 -21.69
C LEU A 40 13.58 6.78 -21.77
N ARG A 41 12.61 7.63 -21.42
CA ARG A 41 12.77 9.09 -21.29
C ARG A 41 12.74 9.47 -19.81
N PRO A 42 13.89 9.87 -19.21
CA PRO A 42 13.94 10.27 -17.79
C PRO A 42 12.98 11.42 -17.47
N GLY A 43 12.28 11.36 -16.34
CA GLY A 43 11.31 12.38 -15.92
C GLY A 43 10.03 12.44 -16.77
N PHE A 44 9.87 11.52 -17.72
CA PHE A 44 8.67 11.37 -18.54
C PHE A 44 8.04 9.98 -18.36
N ASP A 45 8.82 8.93 -18.56
CA ASP A 45 8.40 7.54 -18.31
C ASP A 45 8.50 7.23 -16.82
N TRP A 46 7.71 6.27 -16.34
CA TRP A 46 7.69 5.82 -14.95
C TRP A 46 8.46 4.54 -14.78
N VAL A 47 9.22 4.41 -13.67
CA VAL A 47 10.04 3.22 -13.40
C VAL A 47 9.79 2.71 -12.00
N TYR A 48 9.47 1.42 -11.90
CA TYR A 48 9.39 0.63 -10.67
C TYR A 48 10.57 -0.33 -10.64
N PRO A 49 11.72 0.10 -10.11
CA PRO A 49 12.95 -0.69 -10.12
C PRO A 49 12.97 -1.74 -9.01
N TYR A 50 13.88 -2.71 -9.15
CA TYR A 50 14.26 -3.55 -8.03
C TYR A 50 15.70 -3.26 -7.59
N TYR A 51 16.15 -3.85 -6.49
CA TYR A 51 17.40 -3.48 -5.83
C TYR A 51 18.66 -3.63 -6.69
N ARG A 52 18.70 -4.52 -7.72
CA ARG A 52 19.87 -4.65 -8.60
C ARG A 52 19.98 -3.60 -9.70
N ASP A 53 18.97 -2.78 -9.90
CA ASP A 53 18.84 -1.88 -11.05
C ASP A 53 19.78 -0.66 -11.01
N ARG A 54 20.95 -0.79 -10.41
CA ARG A 54 21.93 0.29 -10.28
C ARG A 54 22.27 0.95 -11.63
N ALA A 55 22.62 0.15 -12.64
CA ALA A 55 22.97 0.70 -13.95
C ALA A 55 21.78 1.28 -14.70
N LEU A 56 20.56 0.78 -14.47
CA LEU A 56 19.33 1.36 -14.99
C LEU A 56 19.11 2.78 -14.43
N VAL A 57 19.13 2.92 -13.09
CA VAL A 57 18.85 4.22 -12.47
C VAL A 57 19.97 5.23 -12.70
N LEU A 58 21.24 4.79 -12.81
CA LEU A 58 22.35 5.64 -13.30
C LEU A 58 22.08 6.17 -14.71
N SER A 59 21.61 5.30 -15.60
CA SER A 59 21.30 5.68 -16.99
C SER A 59 20.14 6.65 -17.10
N LEU A 60 19.25 6.67 -16.10
CA LEU A 60 18.13 7.60 -15.98
C LEU A 60 18.52 8.93 -15.31
N GLY A 61 19.74 9.05 -14.74
CA GLY A 61 20.24 10.30 -14.20
C GLY A 61 20.45 10.35 -12.68
N VAL A 62 20.22 9.25 -11.94
CA VAL A 62 20.63 9.17 -10.53
C VAL A 62 22.15 9.22 -10.47
N SER A 63 22.71 10.12 -9.65
CA SER A 63 24.15 10.31 -9.58
C SER A 63 24.87 9.25 -8.73
N PRO A 64 26.15 8.98 -8.98
CA PRO A 64 26.96 8.15 -8.08
C PRO A 64 27.00 8.69 -6.63
N GLU A 65 26.94 10.00 -6.47
CA GLU A 65 26.92 10.64 -5.15
C GLU A 65 25.64 10.32 -4.39
N ASP A 66 24.45 10.38 -5.04
CA ASP A 66 23.18 9.99 -4.41
C ASP A 66 23.22 8.53 -3.93
N MET A 67 23.83 7.63 -4.71
CA MET A 67 23.97 6.22 -4.33
C MET A 67 24.85 6.03 -3.10
N PHE A 68 25.98 6.72 -3.02
CA PHE A 68 26.85 6.64 -1.85
C PHE A 68 26.24 7.33 -0.63
N LEU A 69 25.51 8.44 -0.79
CA LEU A 69 24.75 9.07 0.31
C LEU A 69 23.72 8.11 0.90
N GLN A 70 23.01 7.36 0.03
CA GLN A 70 22.10 6.31 0.47
C GLN A 70 22.86 5.17 1.17
N ALA A 71 24.01 4.74 0.63
CA ALA A 71 24.81 3.65 1.21
C ALA A 71 25.29 3.95 2.63
N VAL A 72 25.66 5.20 2.92
CA VAL A 72 26.08 5.62 4.27
C VAL A 72 24.91 6.06 5.16
N GLY A 73 23.69 6.13 4.63
CA GLY A 73 22.48 6.56 5.35
C GLY A 73 22.53 8.02 5.77
N ALA A 74 23.06 8.90 4.92
CA ALA A 74 23.23 10.32 5.20
C ALA A 74 21.89 11.08 5.28
N ALA A 75 21.86 12.21 5.99
CA ALA A 75 20.73 13.15 5.97
C ALA A 75 20.44 13.68 4.56
N ALA A 76 21.49 13.85 3.75
CA ALA A 76 21.43 14.34 2.37
C ALA A 76 21.02 13.26 1.34
N ASP A 77 20.75 12.02 1.76
CA ASP A 77 20.19 10.97 0.89
C ASP A 77 18.81 11.40 0.36
N ARG A 78 18.74 11.73 -0.91
CA ARG A 78 17.52 12.19 -1.57
C ARG A 78 16.45 11.10 -1.69
N ALA A 79 16.87 9.84 -1.75
CA ALA A 79 15.95 8.71 -1.91
C ALA A 79 15.15 8.42 -0.65
N SER A 80 15.79 8.54 0.54
CA SER A 80 15.15 8.12 1.80
C SER A 80 15.49 8.97 3.03
N GLY A 81 16.47 9.87 2.94
CA GLY A 81 16.97 10.59 4.12
C GLY A 81 17.51 9.64 5.20
N GLY A 82 18.17 8.57 4.79
CA GLY A 82 18.72 7.55 5.67
C GLY A 82 17.71 6.55 6.25
N ARG A 83 16.47 6.50 5.72
CA ARG A 83 15.40 5.61 6.23
C ARG A 83 15.40 4.22 5.58
N GLN A 84 15.87 4.12 4.33
CA GLN A 84 15.92 2.87 3.58
C GLN A 84 17.34 2.30 3.51
N MET A 85 17.43 0.99 3.28
CA MET A 85 18.67 0.33 2.92
C MET A 85 19.19 0.83 1.56
N PRO A 86 20.51 0.75 1.28
CA PRO A 86 21.05 1.00 -0.05
C PRO A 86 20.32 0.17 -1.12
N SER A 87 20.35 0.66 -2.35
CA SER A 87 19.73 0.01 -3.51
C SER A 87 18.19 -0.03 -3.48
N HIS A 88 17.57 0.75 -2.63
CA HIS A 88 16.11 1.03 -2.67
C HIS A 88 15.92 2.40 -3.34
N TRP A 89 16.00 2.38 -4.66
CA TRP A 89 16.05 3.57 -5.52
C TRP A 89 14.78 4.40 -5.40
N SER A 90 14.91 5.73 -5.43
CA SER A 90 13.79 6.67 -5.40
C SER A 90 14.24 8.02 -5.96
N SER A 91 13.52 8.56 -6.92
CA SER A 91 13.70 9.93 -7.41
C SER A 91 12.39 10.43 -8.04
N PRO A 92 11.67 11.34 -7.35
CA PRO A 92 10.44 11.92 -7.89
C PRO A 92 10.66 12.67 -9.21
N GLU A 93 11.77 13.40 -9.34
CA GLU A 93 12.08 14.20 -10.52
C GLU A 93 12.34 13.33 -11.76
N LEU A 94 12.85 12.12 -11.56
CA LEU A 94 13.13 11.15 -12.64
C LEU A 94 12.01 10.14 -12.81
N HIS A 95 10.89 10.26 -12.06
CA HIS A 95 9.79 9.31 -12.00
C HIS A 95 10.24 7.88 -11.64
N ILE A 96 11.28 7.76 -10.80
CA ILE A 96 11.71 6.49 -10.23
C ILE A 96 11.00 6.32 -8.89
N VAL A 97 10.01 5.42 -8.86
CA VAL A 97 9.18 5.20 -7.66
C VAL A 97 9.97 4.45 -6.60
N THR A 98 9.80 4.86 -5.35
CA THR A 98 10.54 4.30 -4.22
C THR A 98 10.43 2.79 -4.14
N GLY A 99 11.57 2.10 -4.23
CA GLY A 99 11.66 0.64 -4.12
C GLY A 99 11.39 0.13 -2.71
N SER A 100 11.06 -1.14 -2.60
CA SER A 100 10.91 -1.88 -1.34
C SER A 100 11.63 -3.22 -1.42
N SER A 101 11.79 -3.91 -0.28
CA SER A 101 12.47 -5.21 -0.22
C SER A 101 11.56 -6.42 -0.50
N PRO A 102 10.24 -6.43 -0.16
CA PRO A 102 9.37 -7.53 -0.52
C PRO A 102 9.36 -7.72 -2.04
N THR A 103 9.95 -8.83 -2.46
CA THR A 103 10.21 -9.12 -3.87
C THR A 103 8.88 -9.29 -4.63
N GLY A 104 8.72 -8.56 -5.74
CA GLY A 104 7.52 -8.66 -6.58
C GLY A 104 6.39 -7.68 -6.22
N SER A 105 6.42 -7.05 -5.04
CA SER A 105 5.36 -6.12 -4.61
C SER A 105 5.12 -4.94 -5.57
N GLN A 106 6.16 -4.49 -6.28
CA GLN A 106 6.10 -3.40 -7.23
C GLN A 106 5.31 -3.72 -8.51
N PHE A 107 5.09 -4.99 -8.85
CA PHE A 107 4.38 -5.36 -10.08
C PHE A 107 2.98 -4.77 -10.13
N VAL A 108 2.18 -5.02 -9.09
CA VAL A 108 0.77 -4.56 -9.04
C VAL A 108 0.65 -3.03 -8.96
N GLN A 109 1.64 -2.35 -8.35
CA GLN A 109 1.69 -0.89 -8.31
C GLN A 109 1.98 -0.30 -9.70
N SER A 110 2.88 -0.92 -10.45
CA SER A 110 3.21 -0.47 -11.81
C SER A 110 2.02 -0.53 -12.77
N VAL A 111 1.13 -1.52 -12.62
CA VAL A 111 -0.15 -1.59 -13.32
C VAL A 111 -1.01 -0.36 -13.04
N GLY A 112 -1.11 0.03 -11.76
CA GLY A 112 -1.86 1.21 -11.36
C GLY A 112 -1.31 2.52 -11.94
N CYS A 113 0.01 2.69 -11.90
CA CYS A 113 0.69 3.85 -12.46
C CYS A 113 0.45 3.97 -13.97
N ALA A 114 0.68 2.90 -14.72
CA ALA A 114 0.48 2.88 -16.17
C ALA A 114 -0.99 3.09 -16.57
N HIS A 115 -1.94 2.57 -15.79
CA HIS A 115 -3.36 2.82 -15.97
C HIS A 115 -3.69 4.31 -15.74
N ALA A 116 -3.21 4.88 -14.63
CA ALA A 116 -3.42 6.29 -14.31
C ALA A 116 -2.82 7.23 -15.37
N SER A 117 -1.65 6.91 -15.91
CA SER A 117 -1.03 7.63 -17.02
C SER A 117 -1.95 7.67 -18.24
N SER A 118 -2.54 6.53 -18.60
CA SER A 118 -3.47 6.44 -19.73
C SER A 118 -4.77 7.21 -19.48
N TYR A 119 -5.19 7.31 -18.23
CA TYR A 119 -6.39 8.07 -17.84
C TYR A 119 -6.14 9.58 -17.81
N LEU A 120 -5.08 10.01 -17.10
CA LEU A 120 -4.75 11.43 -16.90
C LEU A 120 -4.25 12.11 -18.20
N HIS A 121 -3.51 11.36 -19.00
CA HIS A 121 -2.84 11.89 -20.20
C HIS A 121 -3.08 10.96 -21.41
N PRO A 122 -4.32 10.84 -21.90
CA PRO A 122 -4.67 9.90 -22.98
C PRO A 122 -3.96 10.16 -24.30
N ALA A 123 -3.46 11.39 -24.52
CA ALA A 123 -2.67 11.75 -25.69
C ALA A 123 -1.14 11.56 -25.49
N SER A 124 -0.69 11.26 -24.27
CA SER A 124 0.72 11.02 -23.96
C SER A 124 1.13 9.62 -24.45
N ASP A 125 2.38 9.48 -24.85
CA ASP A 125 2.99 8.20 -25.21
C ASP A 125 3.88 7.65 -24.08
N GLU A 126 3.76 8.18 -22.84
CA GLU A 126 4.50 7.68 -21.69
C GLU A 126 4.25 6.20 -21.44
N VAL A 127 5.26 5.50 -20.94
CA VAL A 127 5.19 4.11 -20.55
C VAL A 127 5.63 3.94 -19.12
N THR A 128 5.23 2.83 -18.51
CA THR A 128 5.77 2.41 -17.21
C THR A 128 6.64 1.18 -17.42
N LEU A 129 7.81 1.15 -16.78
CA LEU A 129 8.66 -0.03 -16.70
C LEU A 129 8.63 -0.57 -15.28
N VAL A 130 8.47 -1.88 -15.12
CA VAL A 130 8.68 -2.61 -13.87
C VAL A 130 9.78 -3.63 -14.07
N SER A 131 10.74 -3.66 -13.15
CA SER A 131 11.89 -4.56 -13.22
C SER A 131 11.93 -5.51 -12.02
N SER A 132 12.40 -6.73 -12.27
CA SER A 132 12.64 -7.73 -11.22
C SER A 132 13.65 -8.80 -11.67
N GLY A 133 14.11 -9.64 -10.71
CA GLY A 133 14.73 -10.92 -11.02
C GLY A 133 13.69 -12.00 -11.35
N GLU A 134 14.14 -13.12 -11.92
CA GLU A 134 13.28 -14.25 -12.29
C GLU A 134 12.59 -14.89 -11.09
N GLY A 135 13.23 -14.94 -9.92
CA GLY A 135 12.63 -15.50 -8.71
C GLY A 135 11.35 -14.78 -8.28
N ALA A 136 11.24 -13.48 -8.55
CA ALA A 136 10.05 -12.68 -8.25
C ALA A 136 8.84 -13.06 -9.11
N THR A 137 9.02 -13.75 -10.23
CA THR A 137 7.90 -14.24 -11.06
C THR A 137 7.11 -15.38 -10.43
N SER A 138 7.60 -15.91 -9.31
CA SER A 138 6.87 -16.90 -8.50
C SER A 138 5.82 -16.26 -7.57
N GLU A 139 5.91 -14.95 -7.31
CA GLU A 139 4.96 -14.22 -6.46
C GLU A 139 3.60 -14.07 -7.14
N GLY A 140 2.53 -14.11 -6.34
CA GLY A 140 1.16 -13.92 -6.84
C GLY A 140 0.97 -12.58 -7.55
N GLU A 141 1.61 -11.52 -7.05
CA GLU A 141 1.58 -10.16 -7.60
C GLU A 141 2.06 -10.09 -9.05
N PHE A 142 3.01 -10.94 -9.46
CA PHE A 142 3.42 -11.02 -10.87
C PHE A 142 2.26 -11.49 -11.76
N TRP A 143 1.58 -12.57 -11.37
CA TRP A 143 0.48 -13.16 -12.14
C TRP A 143 -0.75 -12.27 -12.16
N GLU A 144 -1.10 -11.67 -11.03
CA GLU A 144 -2.20 -10.71 -10.91
C GLU A 144 -1.95 -9.47 -11.78
N SER A 145 -0.72 -8.94 -11.75
CA SER A 145 -0.34 -7.77 -12.54
C SER A 145 -0.34 -8.05 -14.04
N LEU A 146 0.19 -9.20 -14.44
CA LEU A 146 0.23 -9.61 -15.83
C LEU A 146 -1.19 -9.80 -16.39
N ASN A 147 -2.07 -10.48 -15.63
CA ASN A 147 -3.47 -10.64 -15.99
C ASN A 147 -4.17 -9.30 -16.15
N ALA A 148 -4.05 -8.40 -15.16
CA ALA A 148 -4.67 -7.08 -15.22
C ALA A 148 -4.13 -6.23 -16.38
N ALA A 149 -2.81 -6.23 -16.60
CA ALA A 149 -2.19 -5.47 -17.67
C ALA A 149 -2.62 -5.94 -19.06
N CYS A 150 -2.75 -7.24 -19.26
CA CYS A 150 -3.19 -7.82 -20.54
C CYS A 150 -4.68 -7.59 -20.79
N LEU A 151 -5.54 -7.73 -19.78
CA LEU A 151 -6.98 -7.46 -19.89
C LEU A 151 -7.26 -6.02 -20.34
N ASP A 152 -6.59 -5.05 -19.71
CA ASP A 152 -6.83 -3.63 -19.95
C ASP A 152 -5.87 -3.03 -21.00
N LYS A 153 -4.99 -3.84 -21.62
CA LYS A 153 -3.96 -3.41 -22.60
C LYS A 153 -3.12 -2.24 -22.08
N ILE A 154 -2.70 -2.34 -20.83
CA ILE A 154 -1.96 -1.28 -20.15
C ILE A 154 -0.54 -1.16 -20.75
N PRO A 155 -0.02 0.07 -21.00
CA PRO A 155 1.31 0.30 -21.59
C PRO A 155 2.43 0.07 -20.56
N LEU A 156 2.66 -1.18 -20.17
CA LEU A 156 3.58 -1.61 -19.13
C LEU A 156 4.64 -2.56 -19.70
N VAL A 157 5.90 -2.24 -19.47
CA VAL A 157 7.05 -3.11 -19.81
C VAL A 157 7.46 -3.86 -18.55
N PHE A 158 7.36 -5.18 -18.58
CA PHE A 158 7.93 -6.08 -17.57
C PHE A 158 9.35 -6.46 -18.01
N LEU A 159 10.36 -6.07 -17.23
CA LEU A 159 11.74 -6.48 -17.43
C LEU A 159 12.12 -7.54 -16.39
N VAL A 160 12.22 -8.79 -16.82
CA VAL A 160 12.66 -9.92 -15.98
C VAL A 160 14.13 -10.20 -16.28
N GLN A 161 15.00 -9.93 -15.29
CA GLN A 161 16.44 -10.11 -15.38
C GLN A 161 16.83 -11.47 -14.78
N ASP A 162 16.85 -12.48 -15.62
CA ASP A 162 17.13 -13.86 -15.25
C ASP A 162 18.64 -14.12 -15.19
N ASN A 163 19.19 -14.19 -13.98
CA ASN A 163 20.57 -14.56 -13.75
C ASN A 163 20.76 -16.04 -13.36
N GLY A 164 19.69 -16.82 -13.45
CA GLY A 164 19.67 -18.25 -13.13
C GLY A 164 19.52 -18.60 -11.65
N TRP A 165 19.45 -17.60 -10.75
CA TRP A 165 19.50 -17.85 -9.31
C TRP A 165 18.64 -16.88 -8.49
N ALA A 166 17.69 -17.40 -7.76
CA ALA A 166 17.01 -16.70 -6.67
C ALA A 166 17.73 -17.02 -5.35
N ILE A 167 18.67 -16.15 -4.93
CA ILE A 167 19.66 -16.41 -3.87
C ILE A 167 20.49 -17.65 -4.22
N SER A 168 20.21 -18.79 -3.59
CA SER A 168 20.86 -20.11 -3.80
C SER A 168 19.98 -21.11 -4.57
N VAL A 169 18.75 -20.70 -4.94
CA VAL A 169 17.78 -21.57 -5.63
C VAL A 169 17.83 -21.31 -7.13
N PRO A 170 18.13 -22.33 -7.96
CA PRO A 170 18.24 -22.15 -9.41
C PRO A 170 16.85 -21.94 -10.05
N SER A 171 16.84 -21.27 -11.23
CA SER A 171 15.60 -20.86 -11.91
C SER A 171 14.68 -22.02 -12.27
N GLU A 172 15.18 -23.21 -12.58
CA GLU A 172 14.37 -24.42 -12.83
C GLU A 172 13.60 -24.92 -11.58
N ARG A 173 13.92 -24.38 -10.39
CA ARG A 173 13.16 -24.63 -9.15
C ARG A 173 12.20 -23.50 -8.81
N GLN A 174 12.26 -22.39 -9.52
CA GLN A 174 11.35 -21.26 -9.42
C GLN A 174 10.26 -21.32 -10.48
N THR A 175 10.63 -21.63 -11.71
CA THR A 175 9.74 -21.63 -12.87
C THR A 175 9.70 -22.99 -13.56
N PRO A 176 8.52 -23.60 -13.78
CA PRO A 176 8.41 -24.84 -14.54
C PRO A 176 9.06 -24.70 -15.92
N GLY A 177 9.95 -25.63 -16.26
CA GLY A 177 10.73 -25.60 -17.50
C GLY A 177 11.89 -24.58 -17.50
N GLY A 178 12.12 -23.84 -16.41
CA GLY A 178 13.26 -22.94 -16.25
C GLY A 178 13.18 -21.64 -17.08
N SER A 179 12.04 -21.34 -17.71
CA SER A 179 11.88 -20.13 -18.54
C SER A 179 10.51 -19.52 -18.38
N ILE A 180 10.43 -18.31 -17.85
CA ILE A 180 9.17 -17.57 -17.71
C ILE A 180 8.60 -17.18 -19.08
N SER A 181 9.43 -16.81 -20.05
CA SER A 181 8.93 -16.47 -21.39
C SER A 181 8.33 -17.67 -22.11
N ALA A 182 8.89 -18.88 -21.95
CA ALA A 182 8.31 -20.10 -22.50
C ALA A 182 6.98 -20.44 -21.81
N LEU A 183 6.90 -20.28 -20.47
CA LEU A 183 5.65 -20.51 -19.71
C LEU A 183 4.51 -19.57 -20.15
N LEU A 184 4.84 -18.35 -20.59
CA LEU A 184 3.88 -17.35 -21.04
C LEU A 184 3.58 -17.41 -22.55
N GLU A 185 3.98 -18.47 -23.27
CA GLU A 185 3.82 -18.55 -24.73
C GLU A 185 2.37 -18.39 -25.19
N GLY A 186 1.43 -18.93 -24.46
CA GLY A 186 0.01 -18.81 -24.76
C GLY A 186 -0.70 -17.61 -24.14
N PHE A 187 0.02 -16.68 -23.47
CA PHE A 187 -0.61 -15.58 -22.76
C PHE A 187 -1.13 -14.50 -23.74
N PRO A 188 -2.46 -14.21 -23.76
CA PRO A 188 -3.03 -13.31 -24.75
C PRO A 188 -2.57 -11.86 -24.57
N GLN A 189 -2.42 -11.13 -25.68
CA GLN A 189 -2.16 -9.69 -25.71
C GLN A 189 -0.83 -9.25 -25.06
N LEU A 190 0.10 -10.17 -24.86
CA LEU A 190 1.44 -9.91 -24.34
C LEU A 190 2.47 -9.98 -25.47
N LEU A 191 3.23 -8.91 -25.70
CA LEU A 191 4.46 -9.01 -26.49
C LEU A 191 5.54 -9.66 -25.62
N ARG A 192 6.13 -10.77 -26.09
CA ARG A 192 7.22 -11.45 -25.38
C ARG A 192 8.50 -11.34 -26.19
N ILE A 193 9.58 -10.95 -25.54
CA ILE A 193 10.92 -10.88 -26.12
C ILE A 193 11.88 -11.59 -25.17
N GLU A 194 12.64 -12.53 -25.71
CA GLU A 194 13.71 -13.22 -24.96
C GLU A 194 15.05 -12.81 -25.55
N VAL A 195 16.02 -12.44 -24.69
CA VAL A 195 17.29 -11.85 -25.13
C VAL A 195 18.47 -12.25 -24.23
N ASP A 196 19.67 -12.34 -24.78
CA ASP A 196 20.91 -12.38 -23.99
C ASP A 196 21.16 -11.01 -23.35
N GLY A 197 20.76 -10.86 -22.08
CA GLY A 197 20.88 -9.62 -21.30
C GLY A 197 22.33 -9.19 -21.01
N THR A 198 23.33 -10.00 -21.40
CA THR A 198 24.76 -9.62 -21.31
C THR A 198 25.30 -9.05 -22.61
N ASP A 199 24.52 -9.11 -23.71
CA ASP A 199 24.80 -8.45 -24.98
C ASP A 199 24.08 -7.09 -25.03
N PHE A 200 24.83 -6.00 -25.03
CA PHE A 200 24.25 -4.66 -25.01
C PHE A 200 23.44 -4.33 -26.27
N VAL A 201 23.93 -4.70 -27.44
CA VAL A 201 23.28 -4.35 -28.71
C VAL A 201 21.95 -5.07 -28.86
N ALA A 202 21.95 -6.38 -28.57
CA ALA A 202 20.74 -7.18 -28.57
C ALA A 202 19.74 -6.68 -27.49
N SER A 203 20.24 -6.36 -26.30
CA SER A 203 19.45 -5.81 -25.19
C SER A 203 18.78 -4.49 -25.57
N TYR A 204 19.52 -3.58 -26.24
CA TYR A 204 18.98 -2.28 -26.66
C TYR A 204 17.88 -2.44 -27.73
N ALA A 205 18.09 -3.34 -28.71
CA ALA A 205 17.07 -3.63 -29.71
C ALA A 205 15.78 -4.18 -29.06
N ALA A 206 15.92 -5.15 -28.13
CA ALA A 206 14.80 -5.74 -27.41
C ALA A 206 14.03 -4.71 -26.56
N MET A 207 14.75 -3.87 -25.81
CA MET A 207 14.12 -2.85 -24.98
C MET A 207 13.42 -1.78 -25.83
N ARG A 208 14.02 -1.35 -26.94
CA ARG A 208 13.39 -0.43 -27.89
C ARG A 208 12.10 -0.99 -28.46
N GLU A 209 12.09 -2.25 -28.90
CA GLU A 209 10.91 -2.91 -29.44
C GLU A 209 9.79 -2.97 -28.39
N ALA A 210 10.11 -3.38 -27.15
CA ALA A 210 9.14 -3.45 -26.05
C ALA A 210 8.56 -2.08 -25.69
N VAL A 211 9.41 -1.08 -25.54
CA VAL A 211 9.00 0.29 -25.21
C VAL A 211 8.15 0.89 -26.34
N ASP A 212 8.56 0.75 -27.61
CA ASP A 212 7.83 1.28 -28.76
C ASP A 212 6.46 0.58 -28.93
N TYR A 213 6.37 -0.73 -28.61
CA TYR A 213 5.11 -1.46 -28.58
C TYR A 213 4.13 -0.88 -27.57
N CYS A 214 4.60 -0.61 -26.34
CA CYS A 214 3.80 -0.03 -25.27
C CYS A 214 3.44 1.44 -25.57
N ARG A 215 4.36 2.24 -26.11
CA ARG A 215 4.09 3.63 -26.54
C ARG A 215 3.00 3.70 -27.60
N ALA A 216 2.97 2.75 -28.51
CA ALA A 216 1.93 2.62 -29.52
C ALA A 216 0.58 2.14 -28.96
N ARG A 217 0.45 1.99 -27.62
CA ARG A 217 -0.77 1.53 -26.92
C ARG A 217 -1.29 0.17 -27.40
N ARG A 218 -0.38 -0.71 -27.83
CA ARG A 218 -0.74 -2.05 -28.34
C ARG A 218 -1.02 -3.03 -27.20
N GLY A 219 -0.46 -2.82 -26.01
CA GLY A 219 -0.59 -3.64 -24.81
C GLY A 219 0.70 -3.70 -24.00
N PRO A 220 0.78 -4.57 -22.99
CA PRO A 220 2.00 -4.80 -22.22
C PRO A 220 3.03 -5.59 -23.01
N ALA A 221 4.31 -5.44 -22.62
CA ALA A 221 5.42 -6.21 -23.13
C ALA A 221 6.21 -6.85 -22.00
N LEU A 222 6.75 -8.04 -22.20
CA LEU A 222 7.67 -8.72 -21.28
C LEU A 222 9.00 -8.95 -21.99
N VAL A 223 10.08 -8.45 -21.43
CA VAL A 223 11.46 -8.73 -21.85
C VAL A 223 12.08 -9.68 -20.83
N HIS A 224 12.33 -10.92 -21.23
CA HIS A 224 13.06 -11.93 -20.46
C HIS A 224 14.54 -11.86 -20.86
N ALA A 225 15.36 -11.27 -20.01
CA ALA A 225 16.77 -11.03 -20.26
C ALA A 225 17.64 -12.00 -19.48
N HIS A 226 18.36 -12.89 -20.17
CA HIS A 226 19.30 -13.81 -19.57
C HIS A 226 20.60 -13.13 -19.17
N CYS A 227 20.69 -12.77 -17.91
CA CYS A 227 21.82 -12.08 -17.28
C CYS A 227 22.87 -13.09 -16.73
N THR A 228 23.82 -12.56 -15.99
CA THR A 228 24.77 -13.35 -15.19
C THR A 228 24.94 -12.69 -13.82
N ARG A 229 25.38 -13.45 -12.82
CA ARG A 229 25.62 -12.93 -11.47
C ARG A 229 27.02 -13.36 -10.99
N PRO A 230 28.08 -12.65 -11.43
CA PRO A 230 29.47 -13.02 -11.12
C PRO A 230 29.88 -12.72 -9.66
N TYR A 231 29.02 -12.06 -8.89
CA TYR A 231 29.19 -11.81 -7.45
C TYR A 231 28.14 -12.56 -6.66
N SER A 232 28.38 -12.79 -5.37
CA SER A 232 27.37 -13.37 -4.47
C SER A 232 26.08 -12.54 -4.46
N HIS A 233 24.98 -13.14 -4.02
CA HIS A 233 23.65 -12.48 -4.00
C HIS A 233 23.71 -11.12 -3.26
N SER A 234 24.39 -11.10 -2.11
CA SER A 234 24.68 -9.92 -1.31
C SER A 234 25.95 -10.18 -0.51
N LEU A 235 26.44 -9.20 0.25
CA LEU A 235 27.60 -9.40 1.14
C LEU A 235 27.35 -10.32 2.34
N SER A 236 26.12 -10.70 2.61
CA SER A 236 25.77 -11.71 3.61
C SER A 236 25.70 -13.14 3.03
N ASP A 237 25.91 -13.28 1.72
CA ASP A 237 25.88 -14.54 0.99
C ASP A 237 27.27 -14.98 0.51
N ASP A 238 27.51 -16.28 0.46
CA ASP A 238 28.70 -16.87 -0.14
C ASP A 238 28.30 -17.91 -1.20
N GLU A 239 28.33 -17.49 -2.46
CA GLU A 239 27.94 -18.34 -3.59
C GLU A 239 28.77 -19.61 -3.76
N ARG A 240 29.98 -19.67 -3.17
CA ARG A 240 30.83 -20.88 -3.19
C ARG A 240 30.21 -22.04 -2.42
N LEU A 241 29.21 -21.77 -1.59
CA LEU A 241 28.50 -22.81 -0.84
C LEU A 241 27.48 -23.56 -1.69
N TYR A 242 27.05 -22.99 -2.84
CA TYR A 242 25.99 -23.59 -3.68
C TYR A 242 26.28 -23.55 -5.18
N LYS A 243 27.27 -22.79 -5.67
CA LYS A 243 27.71 -22.80 -7.06
C LYS A 243 29.02 -23.57 -7.21
N THR A 244 29.12 -24.40 -8.26
CA THR A 244 30.37 -25.06 -8.60
C THR A 244 31.36 -24.06 -9.19
N ASP A 245 32.66 -24.45 -9.24
CA ASP A 245 33.70 -23.64 -9.90
C ASP A 245 33.37 -23.45 -11.40
N MET A 246 32.78 -24.46 -12.03
CA MET A 246 32.37 -24.41 -13.42
C MET A 246 31.22 -23.42 -13.64
N ASP A 247 30.23 -23.37 -12.75
CA ASP A 247 29.15 -22.42 -12.84
C ASP A 247 29.65 -20.97 -12.73
N ARG A 248 30.54 -20.72 -11.75
CA ARG A 248 31.16 -19.40 -11.55
C ARG A 248 32.03 -18.99 -12.74
N ALA A 249 32.79 -19.92 -13.32
CA ALA A 249 33.60 -19.65 -14.52
C ALA A 249 32.72 -19.33 -15.74
N ARG A 250 31.57 -20.02 -15.91
CA ARG A 250 30.60 -19.75 -16.96
C ARG A 250 29.99 -18.40 -16.83
N GLU A 251 29.57 -18.01 -15.61
CA GLU A 251 29.02 -16.69 -15.32
C GLU A 251 30.05 -15.58 -15.57
N ALA A 252 31.27 -15.74 -15.10
CA ALA A 252 32.35 -14.77 -15.32
C ALA A 252 32.66 -14.58 -16.82
N ALA A 253 32.63 -15.63 -17.61
CA ALA A 253 32.85 -15.54 -19.08
C ALA A 253 31.74 -14.76 -19.81
N ARG A 254 30.55 -14.64 -19.22
CA ARG A 254 29.42 -13.87 -19.76
C ARG A 254 29.37 -12.43 -19.25
N ASP A 255 30.34 -11.97 -18.46
CA ASP A 255 30.33 -10.63 -17.89
C ASP A 255 30.23 -9.54 -19.00
N PRO A 256 29.19 -8.67 -18.98
CA PRO A 256 29.04 -7.63 -20.00
C PRO A 256 30.19 -6.62 -20.03
N LEU A 257 30.94 -6.46 -18.91
CA LEU A 257 32.11 -5.58 -18.88
C LEU A 257 33.36 -6.21 -19.52
N LEU A 258 33.35 -7.49 -19.87
CA LEU A 258 34.33 -8.13 -20.74
C LEU A 258 33.86 -8.15 -22.19
N ARG A 259 32.59 -8.44 -22.44
CA ARG A 259 32.04 -8.65 -23.78
C ARG A 259 31.87 -7.34 -24.56
N TYR A 260 31.28 -6.31 -23.95
CA TYR A 260 30.98 -5.07 -24.67
C TYR A 260 32.20 -4.27 -25.06
N PRO A 261 33.25 -4.06 -24.22
CA PRO A 261 34.50 -3.46 -24.63
C PRO A 261 35.18 -4.20 -25.77
N ALA A 262 35.22 -5.55 -25.73
CA ALA A 262 35.80 -6.36 -26.79
C ALA A 262 35.05 -6.16 -28.15
N TRP A 263 33.72 -6.10 -28.09
CA TRP A 263 32.90 -5.80 -29.25
C TRP A 263 33.18 -4.38 -29.82
N LEU A 264 33.27 -3.36 -28.96
CA LEU A 264 33.60 -1.98 -29.42
C LEU A 264 34.92 -1.90 -30.14
N VAL A 265 35.94 -2.65 -29.67
CA VAL A 265 37.25 -2.72 -30.33
C VAL A 265 37.16 -3.46 -31.66
N SER A 266 36.45 -4.58 -31.72
CA SER A 266 36.31 -5.39 -32.94
C SER A 266 35.57 -4.65 -34.06
N GLU A 267 34.58 -3.81 -33.69
CA GLU A 267 33.85 -2.95 -34.64
C GLU A 267 34.59 -1.64 -34.99
N GLY A 268 35.76 -1.40 -34.40
CA GLY A 268 36.54 -0.19 -34.60
C GLY A 268 35.89 1.10 -34.06
N LEU A 269 34.94 0.94 -33.08
CA LEU A 269 34.22 2.08 -32.46
C LEU A 269 35.03 2.71 -31.32
N ALA A 270 35.94 1.94 -30.71
CA ALA A 270 36.88 2.45 -29.70
C ALA A 270 38.21 1.68 -29.79
N ASP A 271 39.28 2.26 -29.29
CA ASP A 271 40.54 1.56 -29.06
C ASP A 271 40.72 1.27 -27.56
N GLU A 272 41.62 0.34 -27.21
CA GLU A 272 41.92 -0.04 -25.83
C GLU A 272 42.33 1.15 -24.95
N ARG A 273 43.06 2.14 -25.54
CA ARG A 273 43.49 3.35 -24.82
C ARG A 273 42.30 4.24 -24.46
N ALA A 274 41.34 4.38 -25.35
CA ALA A 274 40.14 5.14 -25.11
C ALA A 274 39.30 4.50 -23.97
N LEU A 275 39.16 3.19 -24.02
CA LEU A 275 38.47 2.43 -22.96
C LEU A 275 39.18 2.52 -21.61
N GLN A 276 40.53 2.43 -21.60
CA GLN A 276 41.31 2.59 -20.36
C GLN A 276 41.15 4.00 -19.77
N ARG A 277 41.16 5.07 -20.60
CA ARG A 277 40.92 6.44 -20.11
C ARG A 277 39.57 6.57 -19.42
N ILE A 278 38.49 5.98 -19.99
CA ILE A 278 37.17 5.99 -19.39
C ILE A 278 37.19 5.26 -18.02
N MET A 279 37.84 4.12 -17.93
CA MET A 279 37.94 3.38 -16.67
C MET A 279 38.71 4.17 -15.62
N ASP A 280 39.86 4.76 -15.97
CA ASP A 280 40.68 5.56 -15.06
C ASP A 280 39.93 6.81 -14.56
N GLU A 281 39.14 7.46 -15.41
CA GLU A 281 38.30 8.60 -15.05
C GLU A 281 37.21 8.22 -14.06
N VAL A 282 36.47 7.15 -14.34
CA VAL A 282 35.41 6.62 -13.46
C VAL A 282 36.00 6.18 -12.10
N ASP A 283 37.16 5.55 -12.09
CA ASP A 283 37.83 5.11 -10.85
C ASP A 283 38.17 6.32 -9.97
N ARG A 284 38.75 7.37 -10.58
CA ARG A 284 39.09 8.61 -9.88
C ARG A 284 37.85 9.30 -9.34
N GLU A 285 36.82 9.49 -10.18
CA GLU A 285 35.57 10.14 -9.79
C GLU A 285 34.89 9.39 -8.65
N THR A 286 34.78 8.07 -8.76
CA THR A 286 34.14 7.22 -7.74
C THR A 286 34.90 7.30 -6.41
N GLN A 287 36.23 7.37 -6.44
CA GLN A 287 37.04 7.54 -5.23
C GLN A 287 36.79 8.91 -4.59
N GLU A 288 36.88 9.99 -5.36
CA GLU A 288 36.67 11.36 -4.85
C GLU A 288 35.28 11.54 -4.23
N ILE A 289 34.24 11.00 -4.87
CA ILE A 289 32.87 11.01 -4.34
C ILE A 289 32.80 10.22 -3.04
N THR A 290 33.39 9.02 -2.99
CA THR A 290 33.39 8.18 -1.78
C THR A 290 34.01 8.92 -0.61
N GLU A 291 35.18 9.55 -0.78
CA GLU A 291 35.86 10.29 0.26
C GLU A 291 35.09 11.50 0.79
N ARG A 292 34.32 12.17 -0.11
CA ARG A 292 33.45 13.28 0.25
C ARG A 292 32.24 12.81 1.05
N VAL A 293 31.54 11.76 0.56
CA VAL A 293 30.31 11.24 1.18
C VAL A 293 30.54 10.63 2.55
N LEU A 294 31.72 10.02 2.79
CA LEU A 294 32.07 9.50 4.11
C LEU A 294 32.13 10.57 5.22
N ARG A 295 32.07 11.85 4.88
CA ARG A 295 31.99 12.98 5.81
C ARG A 295 30.60 13.58 5.91
N ALA A 296 29.60 13.00 5.22
CA ALA A 296 28.22 13.50 5.23
C ALA A 296 27.60 13.36 6.64
N GLU A 297 26.75 14.32 6.98
CA GLU A 297 26.06 14.35 8.27
C GLU A 297 24.99 13.26 8.37
N PRO A 298 24.86 12.62 9.54
CA PRO A 298 23.80 11.66 9.79
C PRO A 298 22.43 12.37 9.91
N PRO A 299 21.30 11.63 9.80
CA PRO A 299 19.97 12.17 10.05
C PRO A 299 19.83 12.76 11.47
N GLU A 300 19.08 13.85 11.59
CA GLU A 300 18.79 14.49 12.87
C GLU A 300 18.01 13.56 13.82
N ARG A 301 18.32 13.64 15.12
CA ARG A 301 17.51 12.97 16.14
C ARG A 301 16.08 13.53 16.12
N GLY A 302 15.08 12.66 16.23
CA GLY A 302 13.65 13.03 16.14
C GLY A 302 13.10 13.08 14.73
N SER A 303 13.91 13.06 13.67
CA SER A 303 13.43 13.00 12.29
C SER A 303 12.70 11.67 11.93
N ALA A 304 12.84 10.65 12.76
CA ALA A 304 12.19 9.34 12.55
C ALA A 304 10.66 9.39 12.50
N LEU A 305 10.04 10.38 13.16
CA LEU A 305 8.58 10.55 13.16
C LEU A 305 8.06 11.44 12.03
N LYS A 306 8.95 12.14 11.29
CA LYS A 306 8.55 12.95 10.13
C LYS A 306 8.07 12.07 8.99
N TYR A 307 7.07 12.57 8.26
CA TYR A 307 6.57 11.95 7.02
C TYR A 307 5.83 10.61 7.20
N LEU A 308 5.40 10.28 8.42
CA LEU A 308 4.43 9.20 8.60
C LEU A 308 3.09 9.56 7.97
N TYR A 309 2.72 10.83 8.09
CA TYR A 309 1.51 11.43 7.51
C TYR A 309 1.86 12.70 6.73
N SER A 310 0.88 13.26 6.02
CA SER A 310 1.04 14.53 5.32
C SER A 310 1.33 15.66 6.31
N GLU A 311 2.34 16.48 5.99
CA GLU A 311 2.66 17.69 6.78
C GLU A 311 1.94 18.94 6.25
N THR A 312 1.27 18.83 5.09
CA THR A 312 0.57 19.94 4.44
C THR A 312 -0.95 19.88 4.56
N VAL A 313 -1.51 18.66 4.67
CA VAL A 313 -2.95 18.42 4.86
C VAL A 313 -3.12 17.57 6.10
N ASP A 314 -3.55 18.18 7.19
CA ASP A 314 -3.81 17.50 8.46
C ASP A 314 -5.31 17.25 8.65
N PRO A 315 -5.79 16.00 8.39
CA PRO A 315 -7.21 15.66 8.55
C PRO A 315 -7.67 15.62 10.02
N THR A 316 -6.79 15.85 10.99
CA THR A 316 -7.14 15.96 12.41
C THR A 316 -7.39 17.41 12.84
N SER A 317 -7.08 18.37 11.97
CA SER A 317 -7.18 19.81 12.25
C SER A 317 -8.63 20.32 12.22
N SER A 318 -8.82 21.52 12.74
CA SER A 318 -10.13 22.21 12.73
C SER A 318 -10.63 22.58 11.34
N GLU A 319 -9.79 22.55 10.31
CA GLU A 319 -10.21 22.75 8.91
C GLU A 319 -11.17 21.64 8.44
N PHE A 320 -11.06 20.47 9.03
CA PHE A 320 -11.94 19.34 8.79
C PHE A 320 -13.12 19.25 9.79
N ASP A 321 -13.31 20.24 10.67
CA ASP A 321 -14.43 20.28 11.63
C ASP A 321 -15.51 21.26 11.16
N THR A 322 -16.40 20.80 10.29
CA THR A 322 -17.45 21.64 9.73
C THR A 322 -18.84 21.27 10.29
N GLN A 323 -19.79 22.17 10.19
CA GLN A 323 -21.15 21.92 10.66
C GLN A 323 -22.02 21.39 9.51
N PRO A 324 -22.93 20.43 9.79
CA PRO A 324 -23.82 19.90 8.76
C PRO A 324 -24.89 20.90 8.36
N VAL A 325 -25.17 20.98 7.07
CA VAL A 325 -26.34 21.67 6.51
C VAL A 325 -27.30 20.60 6.02
N PHE A 326 -28.27 20.24 6.86
CA PHE A 326 -29.16 19.12 6.58
C PHE A 326 -30.10 19.37 5.38
N LEU A 327 -30.15 18.41 4.47
CA LEU A 327 -30.90 18.45 3.22
C LEU A 327 -31.73 17.16 3.02
N GLY A 328 -33.01 17.34 2.71
CA GLY A 328 -33.92 16.23 2.36
C GLY A 328 -34.29 15.27 3.50
N ASP A 329 -34.87 14.15 3.14
CA ASP A 329 -35.30 13.12 4.08
C ASP A 329 -34.14 12.26 4.62
N PRO A 330 -34.30 11.66 5.82
CA PRO A 330 -33.29 10.76 6.39
C PRO A 330 -33.01 9.54 5.52
N ARG A 331 -31.73 9.31 5.21
CA ARG A 331 -31.20 8.21 4.38
C ARG A 331 -30.49 7.20 5.23
N THR A 332 -30.37 5.97 4.73
CA THR A 332 -29.59 4.92 5.36
C THR A 332 -28.09 5.21 5.23
N MET A 333 -27.27 4.55 6.05
CA MET A 333 -25.81 4.71 6.01
C MET A 333 -25.24 4.36 4.62
N VAL A 334 -25.71 3.29 3.99
CA VAL A 334 -25.25 2.91 2.65
C VAL A 334 -25.68 3.92 1.57
N ASP A 335 -26.84 4.54 1.69
CA ASP A 335 -27.28 5.58 0.77
C ASP A 335 -26.47 6.87 0.92
N GLU A 336 -26.08 7.24 2.16
CA GLU A 336 -25.17 8.38 2.42
C GLU A 336 -23.75 8.13 1.93
N ILE A 337 -23.21 6.90 2.07
CA ILE A 337 -21.93 6.51 1.47
C ILE A 337 -21.99 6.67 -0.06
N ASN A 338 -23.05 6.13 -0.70
CA ASN A 338 -23.23 6.25 -2.14
C ASN A 338 -23.30 7.70 -2.61
N LEU A 339 -24.11 8.52 -1.94
CA LEU A 339 -24.24 9.94 -2.27
C LEU A 339 -22.93 10.70 -2.09
N THR A 340 -22.20 10.43 -0.99
CA THR A 340 -20.89 11.04 -0.72
C THR A 340 -19.88 10.70 -1.82
N LEU A 341 -19.80 9.43 -2.23
CA LEU A 341 -18.96 9.00 -3.35
C LEU A 341 -19.33 9.75 -4.64
N ALA A 342 -20.64 9.85 -4.94
CA ALA A 342 -21.12 10.55 -6.13
C ALA A 342 -20.76 12.05 -6.11
N GLU A 343 -20.84 12.71 -4.96
CA GLU A 343 -20.49 14.12 -4.80
C GLU A 343 -18.98 14.34 -4.95
N GLU A 344 -18.15 13.53 -4.29
CA GLU A 344 -16.71 13.63 -4.40
C GLU A 344 -16.19 13.27 -5.81
N MET A 345 -16.78 12.29 -6.48
CA MET A 345 -16.49 12.01 -7.89
C MET A 345 -16.90 13.17 -8.82
N LYS A 346 -18.00 13.88 -8.50
CA LYS A 346 -18.39 15.07 -9.24
C LYS A 346 -17.47 16.25 -8.99
N ARG A 347 -16.99 16.40 -7.74
CA ARG A 347 -16.09 17.48 -7.31
C ARG A 347 -14.69 17.34 -7.91
N ASP A 348 -14.14 16.11 -7.93
CA ASP A 348 -12.76 15.85 -8.35
C ASP A 348 -12.73 14.70 -9.36
N SER A 349 -12.30 15.02 -10.59
CA SER A 349 -12.17 14.03 -11.67
C SER A 349 -11.12 12.95 -11.41
N ARG A 350 -10.22 13.16 -10.46
CA ARG A 350 -9.19 12.18 -10.05
C ARG A 350 -9.74 11.07 -9.18
N VAL A 351 -10.94 11.22 -8.60
CA VAL A 351 -11.57 10.19 -7.76
C VAL A 351 -12.08 9.05 -8.64
N ILE A 352 -11.59 7.84 -8.38
CA ILE A 352 -11.91 6.61 -9.12
C ILE A 352 -12.33 5.53 -8.11
N VAL A 353 -13.45 4.86 -8.38
CA VAL A 353 -13.98 3.77 -7.54
C VAL A 353 -13.86 2.45 -8.30
N PHE A 354 -13.23 1.45 -7.70
CA PHE A 354 -13.11 0.13 -8.32
C PHE A 354 -12.94 -0.99 -7.29
N GLY A 355 -13.09 -2.22 -7.73
CA GLY A 355 -12.95 -3.42 -6.91
C GLY A 355 -13.47 -4.63 -7.66
N GLU A 356 -13.58 -5.75 -6.98
CA GLU A 356 -14.04 -7.00 -7.57
C GLU A 356 -15.46 -6.89 -8.16
N ASP A 357 -16.36 -6.23 -7.43
CA ASP A 357 -17.78 -6.09 -7.82
C ASP A 357 -18.37 -4.78 -7.29
N VAL A 358 -18.10 -3.69 -7.97
CA VAL A 358 -18.55 -2.33 -7.61
C VAL A 358 -19.31 -1.63 -8.73
N ALA A 359 -19.10 -2.03 -9.99
CA ALA A 359 -19.76 -1.43 -11.14
C ALA A 359 -21.23 -1.85 -11.28
N ASP A 360 -22.00 -1.07 -12.02
CA ASP A 360 -23.37 -1.41 -12.34
C ASP A 360 -23.45 -2.59 -13.32
N CYS A 361 -22.55 -2.63 -14.31
CA CYS A 361 -22.44 -3.70 -15.28
C CYS A 361 -21.03 -3.79 -15.88
N SER A 362 -20.40 -4.99 -15.83
CA SER A 362 -19.05 -5.19 -16.41
C SER A 362 -19.05 -5.21 -17.94
N ARG A 363 -20.17 -5.58 -18.58
CA ARG A 363 -20.33 -5.49 -20.03
C ARG A 363 -20.93 -4.13 -20.38
N GLU A 364 -20.06 -3.16 -20.67
CA GLU A 364 -20.45 -1.76 -20.87
C GLU A 364 -21.56 -1.58 -21.92
N GLN A 365 -21.56 -2.38 -22.98
CA GLN A 365 -22.61 -2.36 -24.00
C GLN A 365 -24.02 -2.65 -23.43
N ASN A 366 -24.11 -3.39 -22.33
CA ASN A 366 -25.39 -3.75 -21.70
C ASN A 366 -25.81 -2.76 -20.59
N LEU A 367 -24.98 -1.76 -20.30
CA LEU A 367 -25.18 -0.87 -19.15
C LEU A 367 -26.53 -0.18 -19.13
N LEU A 368 -27.04 0.21 -20.32
CA LEU A 368 -28.36 0.85 -20.45
C LEU A 368 -29.55 -0.14 -20.47
N GLU A 369 -29.27 -1.44 -20.61
CA GLU A 369 -30.32 -2.49 -20.72
C GLU A 369 -30.60 -3.17 -19.37
N VAL A 370 -29.68 -3.01 -18.38
CA VAL A 370 -29.78 -3.63 -17.06
C VAL A 370 -30.10 -2.60 -15.97
N LYS A 371 -30.63 -3.07 -14.84
CA LYS A 371 -30.88 -2.17 -13.68
C LYS A 371 -29.63 -1.67 -12.99
N GLY A 372 -28.50 -2.32 -13.25
CA GLY A 372 -27.26 -2.09 -12.55
C GLY A 372 -27.19 -2.78 -11.17
N LYS A 373 -26.00 -3.32 -10.83
CA LYS A 373 -25.76 -4.00 -9.54
C LYS A 373 -25.21 -3.03 -8.48
N GLY A 374 -24.12 -2.34 -8.77
CA GLY A 374 -23.47 -1.38 -7.85
C GLY A 374 -22.96 -2.01 -6.56
N GLY A 375 -22.27 -3.16 -6.68
CA GLY A 375 -21.69 -3.89 -5.55
C GLY A 375 -22.67 -4.79 -4.80
N VAL A 376 -22.12 -5.62 -3.89
CA VAL A 376 -22.89 -6.58 -3.06
C VAL A 376 -23.90 -5.85 -2.18
N PHE A 377 -23.48 -4.75 -1.56
CA PHE A 377 -24.31 -3.96 -0.64
C PHE A 377 -24.97 -2.75 -1.29
N LYS A 378 -24.73 -2.52 -2.59
CA LYS A 378 -25.21 -1.38 -3.38
C LYS A 378 -24.63 -0.02 -2.95
N ALA A 379 -23.51 -0.02 -2.29
CA ALA A 379 -22.84 1.21 -1.88
C ALA A 379 -22.33 2.05 -3.08
N THR A 380 -22.16 1.43 -4.25
CA THR A 380 -21.67 2.07 -5.48
C THR A 380 -22.71 2.07 -6.62
N ALA A 381 -23.96 1.75 -6.32
CA ALA A 381 -25.04 1.68 -7.32
C ALA A 381 -25.22 3.00 -8.08
N GLY A 382 -25.27 2.95 -9.40
CA GLY A 382 -25.44 4.09 -10.29
C GLY A 382 -24.20 4.95 -10.51
N LEU A 383 -23.06 4.67 -9.87
CA LEU A 383 -21.84 5.44 -10.07
C LEU A 383 -21.25 5.25 -11.47
N GLN A 384 -21.23 4.02 -11.97
CA GLN A 384 -20.76 3.75 -13.34
C GLN A 384 -21.68 4.41 -14.37
N MET A 385 -23.00 4.32 -14.20
CA MET A 385 -23.97 4.98 -15.05
C MET A 385 -23.74 6.49 -15.11
N LYS A 386 -23.38 7.10 -13.99
CA LYS A 386 -23.24 8.55 -13.84
C LYS A 386 -21.88 9.08 -14.30
N PHE A 387 -20.80 8.32 -14.07
CA PHE A 387 -19.42 8.79 -14.27
C PHE A 387 -18.63 8.01 -15.33
N GLY A 388 -19.21 6.94 -15.87
CA GLY A 388 -18.62 6.08 -16.90
C GLY A 388 -17.69 5.00 -16.34
N SER A 389 -17.43 3.99 -17.20
CA SER A 389 -16.67 2.79 -16.86
C SER A 389 -15.18 3.06 -16.59
N LYS A 390 -14.64 4.21 -16.99
CA LYS A 390 -13.26 4.60 -16.66
C LYS A 390 -13.10 5.08 -15.22
N ARG A 391 -14.20 5.43 -14.55
CA ARG A 391 -14.21 5.97 -13.19
C ARG A 391 -14.88 5.07 -12.15
N CYS A 392 -15.71 4.13 -12.61
CA CYS A 392 -16.28 3.11 -11.74
C CYS A 392 -16.28 1.78 -12.52
N PHE A 393 -15.45 0.82 -12.10
CA PHE A 393 -15.24 -0.43 -12.85
C PHE A 393 -14.91 -1.61 -11.94
N ASN A 394 -15.19 -2.81 -12.44
CA ASN A 394 -14.83 -4.07 -11.80
C ASN A 394 -13.42 -4.52 -12.22
N THR A 395 -12.75 -5.24 -11.32
CA THR A 395 -11.44 -5.85 -11.53
C THR A 395 -11.52 -7.37 -11.46
N PRO A 396 -10.48 -8.10 -11.86
CA PRO A 396 -10.32 -9.50 -11.43
C PRO A 396 -10.35 -9.63 -9.90
N ILE A 397 -10.71 -10.84 -9.43
CA ILE A 397 -10.59 -11.21 -8.00
C ILE A 397 -9.11 -11.38 -7.69
N ALA A 398 -8.52 -10.33 -7.13
CA ALA A 398 -7.09 -10.24 -6.86
C ALA A 398 -6.85 -9.08 -5.89
N GLU A 399 -6.99 -9.30 -4.58
CA GLU A 399 -6.99 -8.24 -3.58
C GLU A 399 -5.63 -7.54 -3.47
N ALA A 400 -4.52 -8.27 -3.66
CA ALA A 400 -3.19 -7.66 -3.74
C ALA A 400 -3.11 -6.68 -4.92
N CYS A 401 -3.60 -7.06 -6.10
CA CYS A 401 -3.65 -6.17 -7.26
C CYS A 401 -4.64 -5.01 -7.08
N ILE A 402 -5.78 -5.22 -6.43
CA ILE A 402 -6.76 -4.14 -6.15
C ILE A 402 -6.08 -3.03 -5.34
N VAL A 403 -5.41 -3.36 -4.23
CA VAL A 403 -4.74 -2.38 -3.38
C VAL A 403 -3.44 -1.85 -4.00
N GLY A 404 -2.60 -2.71 -4.58
CA GLY A 404 -1.37 -2.29 -5.23
C GLY A 404 -1.63 -1.40 -6.45
N ARG A 405 -2.62 -1.73 -7.28
CA ARG A 405 -3.08 -0.88 -8.39
C ARG A 405 -3.55 0.49 -7.88
N ALA A 406 -4.30 0.54 -6.77
CA ALA A 406 -4.69 1.79 -6.13
C ALA A 406 -3.45 2.61 -5.70
N THR A 407 -2.47 1.96 -5.08
CA THR A 407 -1.22 2.62 -4.66
C THR A 407 -0.50 3.25 -5.86
N GLY A 408 -0.34 2.51 -6.95
CA GLY A 408 0.28 3.04 -8.18
C GLY A 408 -0.52 4.17 -8.83
N MET A 409 -1.86 4.07 -8.85
CA MET A 409 -2.74 5.13 -9.32
C MET A 409 -2.57 6.41 -8.50
N ALA A 410 -2.47 6.29 -7.18
CA ALA A 410 -2.32 7.41 -6.28
C ALA A 410 -0.95 8.07 -6.42
N VAL A 411 0.13 7.30 -6.52
CA VAL A 411 1.48 7.79 -6.83
C VAL A 411 1.49 8.61 -8.11
N ARG A 412 0.72 8.18 -9.11
CA ARG A 412 0.60 8.90 -10.40
C ARG A 412 -0.31 10.13 -10.35
N GLY A 413 -1.04 10.36 -9.25
CA GLY A 413 -1.83 11.57 -9.01
C GLY A 413 -3.35 11.39 -9.03
N LEU A 414 -3.89 10.18 -9.09
CA LEU A 414 -5.31 9.90 -8.88
C LEU A 414 -5.65 9.82 -7.39
N LYS A 415 -6.94 9.81 -7.08
CA LYS A 415 -7.50 9.54 -5.75
C LYS A 415 -8.38 8.27 -5.81
N PRO A 416 -7.76 7.09 -5.76
CA PRO A 416 -8.47 5.83 -5.91
C PRO A 416 -9.18 5.43 -4.61
N ILE A 417 -10.38 4.88 -4.79
CA ILE A 417 -11.21 4.32 -3.72
C ILE A 417 -11.48 2.85 -4.06
N PRO A 418 -10.52 1.94 -3.82
CA PRO A 418 -10.74 0.52 -4.00
C PRO A 418 -11.69 -0.02 -2.93
N GLU A 419 -12.52 -1.01 -3.31
CA GLU A 419 -13.38 -1.76 -2.39
C GLU A 419 -12.91 -3.20 -2.30
N ILE A 420 -12.75 -3.70 -1.06
CA ILE A 420 -12.68 -5.12 -0.74
C ILE A 420 -14.03 -5.50 -0.14
N GLN A 421 -14.71 -6.49 -0.73
CA GLN A 421 -16.11 -6.77 -0.46
C GLN A 421 -16.41 -7.18 0.99
N PHE A 422 -15.50 -7.93 1.61
CA PHE A 422 -15.59 -8.38 3.01
C PHE A 422 -14.23 -8.29 3.68
N PHE A 423 -14.21 -7.90 4.94
CA PHE A 423 -12.99 -7.82 5.73
C PHE A 423 -12.22 -9.15 5.75
N ASP A 424 -12.94 -10.25 5.76
CA ASP A 424 -12.36 -11.60 5.77
C ASP A 424 -11.51 -11.92 4.52
N TYR A 425 -11.63 -11.12 3.45
CA TYR A 425 -10.89 -11.27 2.18
C TYR A 425 -9.73 -10.29 2.01
N ILE A 426 -9.46 -9.42 3.01
CA ILE A 426 -8.41 -8.40 2.92
C ILE A 426 -6.98 -8.99 2.98
N TRP A 427 -6.82 -10.19 3.49
CA TRP A 427 -5.51 -10.78 3.83
C TRP A 427 -4.53 -10.90 2.66
N PRO A 428 -4.92 -11.28 1.43
CA PRO A 428 -4.00 -11.28 0.29
C PRO A 428 -3.40 -9.89 -0.01
N ALA A 429 -4.09 -8.80 0.36
CA ALA A 429 -3.62 -7.44 0.18
C ALA A 429 -2.73 -6.93 1.32
N MET A 430 -2.48 -7.72 2.37
CA MET A 430 -1.82 -7.25 3.59
C MET A 430 -0.42 -6.68 3.33
N MET A 431 0.37 -7.32 2.47
CA MET A 431 1.69 -6.81 2.09
C MET A 431 1.58 -5.45 1.39
N GLN A 432 0.63 -5.29 0.47
CA GLN A 432 0.41 -4.02 -0.22
C GLN A 432 -0.07 -2.91 0.73
N ILE A 433 -0.88 -3.24 1.74
CA ILE A 433 -1.36 -2.26 2.73
C ILE A 433 -0.22 -1.86 3.67
N ARG A 434 0.47 -2.85 4.29
CA ARG A 434 1.44 -2.64 5.35
C ARG A 434 2.80 -2.19 4.83
N ASP A 435 3.38 -2.96 3.89
CA ASP A 435 4.77 -2.79 3.51
C ASP A 435 4.94 -1.81 2.34
N GLU A 436 3.85 -1.45 1.67
CA GLU A 436 3.88 -0.57 0.52
C GLU A 436 3.12 0.73 0.78
N LEU A 437 1.79 0.66 0.88
CA LEU A 437 0.92 1.83 0.96
C LEU A 437 1.17 2.68 2.22
N ALA A 438 1.18 2.06 3.39
CA ALA A 438 1.25 2.77 4.66
C ALA A 438 2.58 3.51 4.89
N ASN A 439 3.68 3.01 4.33
CA ASN A 439 5.01 3.55 4.57
C ASN A 439 5.63 4.32 3.39
N ILE A 440 4.94 4.40 2.23
CA ILE A 440 5.51 4.97 1.01
C ILE A 440 6.02 6.40 1.20
N ARG A 441 5.28 7.24 1.94
CA ARG A 441 5.67 8.61 2.26
C ARG A 441 6.92 8.64 3.15
N TRP A 442 6.91 7.84 4.21
CA TRP A 442 8.01 7.78 5.17
C TRP A 442 9.30 7.27 4.53
N ARG A 443 9.23 6.13 3.82
CA ARG A 443 10.41 5.50 3.22
C ARG A 443 11.02 6.31 2.07
N SER A 444 10.23 7.14 1.39
CA SER A 444 10.69 8.03 0.31
C SER A 444 11.07 9.43 0.77
N ASN A 445 11.21 9.66 2.08
CA ASN A 445 11.49 10.99 2.63
C ASN A 445 10.51 12.07 2.12
N ASN A 446 9.20 11.75 2.08
CA ASN A 446 8.11 12.56 1.51
C ASN A 446 8.19 12.77 -0.02
N GLY A 447 9.01 12.01 -0.73
CA GLY A 447 9.13 12.10 -2.19
C GLY A 447 7.91 11.57 -2.93
N PHE A 448 7.21 10.59 -2.34
CA PHE A 448 5.98 10.01 -2.87
C PHE A 448 4.90 9.94 -1.80
N SER A 449 3.65 10.04 -2.22
CA SER A 449 2.47 9.83 -1.38
C SER A 449 1.42 9.01 -2.12
N ALA A 450 0.55 8.34 -1.38
CA ALA A 450 -0.51 7.53 -1.96
C ALA A 450 -1.82 7.72 -1.18
N PRO A 451 -2.62 8.77 -1.48
CA PRO A 451 -3.92 9.00 -0.85
C PRO A 451 -4.96 8.03 -1.39
N VAL A 452 -4.98 6.83 -0.82
CA VAL A 452 -5.91 5.73 -1.14
C VAL A 452 -6.93 5.58 -0.04
N VAL A 453 -8.20 5.44 -0.38
CA VAL A 453 -9.26 5.10 0.59
C VAL A 453 -9.73 3.66 0.33
N ILE A 454 -9.24 2.71 1.10
CA ILE A 454 -9.67 1.32 1.01
C ILE A 454 -10.98 1.17 1.77
N ARG A 455 -12.10 0.94 1.06
CA ARG A 455 -13.41 0.66 1.66
C ARG A 455 -13.57 -0.83 1.88
N VAL A 456 -14.00 -1.21 3.07
CA VAL A 456 -14.17 -2.62 3.45
C VAL A 456 -15.40 -2.82 4.29
N ALA A 457 -16.27 -3.76 3.90
CA ALA A 457 -17.42 -4.18 4.69
C ALA A 457 -16.97 -5.15 5.79
N ILE A 458 -17.27 -4.85 7.08
CA ILE A 458 -16.76 -5.57 8.27
C ILE A 458 -17.90 -5.97 9.21
N GLY A 459 -17.62 -6.89 10.12
CA GLY A 459 -18.44 -7.22 11.29
C GLY A 459 -19.53 -8.26 11.08
N GLY A 460 -20.11 -8.70 12.18
CA GLY A 460 -21.18 -9.72 12.26
C GLY A 460 -22.60 -9.16 12.42
N TYR A 461 -23.42 -9.84 13.21
CA TYR A 461 -24.82 -9.52 13.50
C TYR A 461 -25.79 -9.58 12.30
N LEU A 462 -25.41 -10.25 11.21
CA LEU A 462 -26.24 -10.41 10.02
C LEU A 462 -26.75 -11.83 9.79
N ASN A 463 -26.54 -12.72 10.72
CA ASN A 463 -26.87 -14.15 10.65
C ASN A 463 -26.44 -14.83 9.34
N GLY A 464 -25.74 -15.95 9.46
CA GLY A 464 -25.32 -16.75 8.30
C GLY A 464 -24.03 -16.32 7.63
N GLY A 465 -23.34 -15.27 8.09
CA GLY A 465 -22.05 -14.85 7.56
C GLY A 465 -20.90 -15.80 7.93
N ALA A 466 -20.97 -16.39 9.11
CA ALA A 466 -20.01 -17.36 9.63
C ALA A 466 -18.53 -16.87 9.57
N ILE A 467 -17.59 -17.79 9.39
CA ILE A 467 -16.14 -17.56 9.46
C ILE A 467 -15.67 -16.51 8.43
N TYR A 468 -16.23 -16.52 7.23
CA TYR A 468 -15.69 -15.78 6.08
C TYR A 468 -16.43 -14.48 5.74
N HIS A 469 -17.43 -14.07 6.56
CA HIS A 469 -18.20 -12.86 6.30
C HIS A 469 -18.61 -12.11 7.58
N SER A 470 -18.06 -12.46 8.75
CA SER A 470 -18.53 -11.88 10.02
C SER A 470 -17.44 -11.51 11.00
N GLN A 471 -16.18 -11.63 10.61
CA GLN A 471 -15.10 -11.33 11.54
C GLN A 471 -14.87 -9.81 11.63
N CYS A 472 -14.37 -9.40 12.81
CA CYS A 472 -13.64 -8.16 13.03
C CYS A 472 -12.16 -8.48 13.24
N GLY A 473 -11.29 -7.52 13.07
CA GLY A 473 -9.84 -7.68 13.18
C GLY A 473 -9.17 -6.35 12.88
N GLU A 474 -9.89 -5.25 13.11
CA GLU A 474 -9.43 -3.88 12.90
C GLU A 474 -8.13 -3.58 13.66
N VAL A 475 -7.89 -4.27 14.76
CA VAL A 475 -6.67 -4.14 15.57
C VAL A 475 -5.40 -4.40 14.76
N VAL A 476 -5.41 -5.34 13.81
CA VAL A 476 -4.26 -5.65 12.94
C VAL A 476 -3.83 -4.42 12.14
N PHE A 477 -4.78 -3.61 11.70
CA PHE A 477 -4.54 -2.42 10.89
C PHE A 477 -4.24 -1.18 11.74
N THR A 478 -4.77 -1.07 12.94
CA THR A 478 -4.43 0.02 13.86
C THR A 478 -2.98 -0.05 14.36
N HIS A 479 -2.34 -1.23 14.23
CA HIS A 479 -0.93 -1.44 14.57
C HIS A 479 0.04 -1.02 13.43
N ILE A 480 -0.46 -0.51 12.30
CA ILE A 480 0.37 -0.13 11.14
C ILE A 480 0.64 1.38 11.15
N PRO A 481 1.89 1.82 11.41
CA PRO A 481 2.24 3.23 11.31
C PRO A 481 2.03 3.77 9.89
N GLY A 482 1.49 4.99 9.78
CA GLY A 482 1.21 5.65 8.50
C GLY A 482 -0.15 5.30 7.88
N LEU A 483 -0.90 4.35 8.45
CA LEU A 483 -2.27 4.03 8.03
C LEU A 483 -3.30 4.66 8.97
N ARG A 484 -4.28 5.36 8.41
CA ARG A 484 -5.46 5.84 9.15
C ARG A 484 -6.55 4.77 9.14
N VAL A 485 -7.23 4.55 10.27
CA VAL A 485 -8.32 3.57 10.38
C VAL A 485 -9.56 4.22 10.94
N VAL A 486 -10.67 4.13 10.20
CA VAL A 486 -11.93 4.83 10.49
C VAL A 486 -13.08 3.85 10.43
N MET A 487 -14.00 3.91 11.40
CA MET A 487 -15.15 3.01 11.49
C MET A 487 -16.40 3.76 12.00
N PRO A 488 -17.17 4.43 11.11
CA PRO A 488 -18.38 5.15 11.50
C PRO A 488 -19.48 4.22 11.99
N SER A 489 -20.32 4.70 12.89
CA SER A 489 -21.44 3.96 13.47
C SER A 489 -22.83 4.38 12.98
N ASN A 490 -22.93 5.45 12.18
CA ASN A 490 -24.19 5.98 11.64
C ASN A 490 -24.01 6.72 10.31
N ALA A 491 -25.11 7.07 9.66
CA ALA A 491 -25.12 7.69 8.33
C ALA A 491 -24.43 9.07 8.30
N LEU A 492 -24.65 9.92 9.31
CA LEU A 492 -24.06 11.25 9.41
C LEU A 492 -22.53 11.17 9.52
N ASP A 493 -22.05 10.32 10.42
CA ASP A 493 -20.61 10.16 10.64
C ASP A 493 -19.95 9.48 9.44
N ALA A 494 -20.62 8.52 8.77
CA ALA A 494 -20.12 7.91 7.55
C ALA A 494 -19.91 8.93 6.42
N CYS A 495 -20.85 9.83 6.22
CA CYS A 495 -20.75 10.91 5.24
C CYS A 495 -19.55 11.83 5.53
N GLY A 496 -19.45 12.38 6.74
CA GLY A 496 -18.40 13.35 7.10
C GLY A 496 -17.00 12.73 7.10
N LEU A 497 -16.84 11.53 7.66
CA LEU A 497 -15.57 10.82 7.73
C LEU A 497 -15.08 10.31 6.36
N LEU A 498 -15.99 9.81 5.50
CA LEU A 498 -15.63 9.37 4.14
C LEU A 498 -15.13 10.56 3.31
N ARG A 499 -15.78 11.71 3.44
CA ARG A 499 -15.37 12.92 2.75
C ARG A 499 -14.00 13.42 3.22
N THR A 500 -13.75 13.37 4.53
CA THR A 500 -12.42 13.65 5.10
C THR A 500 -11.38 12.68 4.55
N ALA A 501 -11.69 11.38 4.49
CA ALA A 501 -10.80 10.36 3.94
C ALA A 501 -10.42 10.63 2.48
N ILE A 502 -11.40 11.01 1.63
CA ILE A 502 -11.14 11.30 0.21
C ILE A 502 -10.34 12.59 0.02
N ARG A 503 -10.56 13.59 0.91
CA ARG A 503 -9.90 14.90 0.79
C ARG A 503 -8.52 14.94 1.43
N CYS A 504 -8.17 14.03 2.34
CA CYS A 504 -6.84 13.97 2.93
C CYS A 504 -5.79 13.42 1.94
N GLU A 505 -4.52 13.48 2.35
CA GLU A 505 -3.36 13.03 1.55
C GLU A 505 -2.69 11.79 2.14
N ASP A 506 -3.34 11.14 3.11
CA ASP A 506 -2.86 9.92 3.77
C ASP A 506 -3.67 8.70 3.31
N PRO A 507 -3.11 7.49 3.39
CA PRO A 507 -3.88 6.27 3.17
C PRO A 507 -4.87 6.02 4.31
N VAL A 508 -6.10 5.63 3.96
CA VAL A 508 -7.19 5.39 4.91
C VAL A 508 -7.80 4.02 4.68
N LEU A 509 -7.93 3.24 5.73
CA LEU A 509 -8.79 2.07 5.78
C LEU A 509 -10.14 2.50 6.38
N PHE A 510 -11.18 2.50 5.54
CA PHE A 510 -12.53 2.91 5.88
C PHE A 510 -13.41 1.68 6.09
N LEU A 511 -13.67 1.34 7.34
CA LEU A 511 -14.39 0.14 7.76
C LEU A 511 -15.88 0.42 7.86
N GLU A 512 -16.67 -0.28 7.06
CA GLU A 512 -18.12 -0.11 6.94
C GLU A 512 -18.84 -1.30 7.59
N HIS A 513 -19.39 -1.11 8.78
CA HIS A 513 -20.06 -2.20 9.47
C HIS A 513 -21.35 -2.60 8.76
N LYS A 514 -21.39 -3.80 8.18
CA LYS A 514 -22.48 -4.31 7.33
C LYS A 514 -23.84 -4.26 7.98
N ARG A 515 -23.95 -4.59 9.27
CA ARG A 515 -25.18 -4.51 10.03
C ARG A 515 -25.78 -3.11 10.02
N LEU A 516 -24.94 -2.09 10.05
CA LEU A 516 -25.35 -0.69 10.17
C LEU A 516 -25.85 -0.08 8.87
N TYR A 517 -25.60 -0.70 7.74
CA TYR A 517 -25.92 -0.13 6.42
C TYR A 517 -27.37 0.31 6.25
N ARG A 518 -28.34 -0.47 6.79
CA ARG A 518 -29.78 -0.23 6.55
C ARG A 518 -30.62 -0.09 7.80
N GLU A 519 -29.98 -0.02 8.97
CA GLU A 519 -30.69 0.09 10.24
C GLU A 519 -31.46 1.42 10.34
N PRO A 520 -32.76 1.41 10.68
CA PRO A 520 -33.59 2.60 10.74
C PRO A 520 -33.08 3.66 11.75
N TYR A 521 -32.49 3.23 12.85
CA TYR A 521 -31.99 4.12 13.90
C TYR A 521 -30.71 4.87 13.48
N ASN A 522 -30.03 4.42 12.44
CA ASN A 522 -28.81 5.04 11.92
C ASN A 522 -29.03 6.09 10.84
N ARG A 523 -30.29 6.32 10.43
CA ARG A 523 -30.59 7.26 9.36
C ARG A 523 -30.30 8.68 9.75
N SER A 524 -29.87 9.48 8.78
CA SER A 524 -29.69 10.94 8.90
C SER A 524 -30.14 11.62 7.61
N PRO A 525 -30.69 12.86 7.69
CA PRO A 525 -30.73 13.72 6.52
C PRO A 525 -29.32 13.95 6.00
N HIS A 526 -29.20 14.18 4.69
CA HIS A 526 -27.90 14.46 4.09
C HIS A 526 -27.27 15.73 4.69
N ALA A 527 -26.01 15.65 5.07
CA ALA A 527 -25.31 16.71 5.81
C ALA A 527 -24.77 17.87 4.92
N GLY A 528 -25.01 17.79 3.61
CA GLY A 528 -24.47 18.74 2.62
C GLY A 528 -23.06 18.35 2.12
N PRO A 529 -22.64 18.91 0.96
CA PRO A 529 -21.40 18.49 0.27
C PRO A 529 -20.11 18.95 0.94
N ASP A 530 -20.19 19.86 1.91
CA ASP A 530 -19.02 20.42 2.61
C ASP A 530 -18.88 19.94 4.06
N TYR A 531 -19.74 19.01 4.48
CA TYR A 531 -19.67 18.45 5.81
C TYR A 531 -18.48 17.51 5.97
N LEU A 532 -17.60 17.81 6.92
CA LEU A 532 -16.38 17.08 7.25
C LEU A 532 -16.34 16.78 8.75
N ILE A 533 -15.76 15.65 9.10
CA ILE A 533 -15.44 15.28 10.49
C ILE A 533 -13.94 15.02 10.57
N PRO A 534 -13.20 15.70 11.47
CA PRO A 534 -11.78 15.48 11.62
C PRO A 534 -11.50 14.08 12.18
N PHE A 535 -10.41 13.48 11.74
CA PHE A 535 -9.95 12.22 12.33
C PHE A 535 -9.46 12.42 13.77
N GLY A 536 -9.57 11.40 14.59
CA GLY A 536 -9.18 11.47 16.00
C GLY A 536 -10.12 12.32 16.88
N LYS A 537 -11.35 12.59 16.42
CA LYS A 537 -12.38 13.26 17.22
C LYS A 537 -13.53 12.31 17.50
N ALA A 538 -13.68 11.90 18.75
CA ALA A 538 -14.79 11.07 19.22
C ALA A 538 -16.09 11.90 19.37
N LYS A 539 -17.19 11.20 19.58
CA LYS A 539 -18.48 11.80 19.87
C LYS A 539 -19.07 11.24 21.15
N VAL A 540 -19.38 12.11 22.09
CA VAL A 540 -20.24 11.75 23.23
C VAL A 540 -21.66 11.61 22.69
N VAL A 541 -22.09 10.38 22.41
CA VAL A 541 -23.44 10.08 21.88
C VAL A 541 -24.50 10.09 22.94
N LYS A 542 -24.09 9.93 24.21
CA LYS A 542 -24.94 10.05 25.38
C LYS A 542 -24.12 10.58 26.55
N PRO A 543 -24.47 11.71 27.17
CA PRO A 543 -23.83 12.20 28.38
C PRO A 543 -24.20 11.34 29.61
N GLY A 544 -23.30 11.26 30.59
CA GLY A 544 -23.49 10.52 31.83
C GLY A 544 -22.56 10.99 32.95
N ASN A 545 -22.73 10.42 34.15
CA ASN A 545 -22.00 10.84 35.36
C ASN A 545 -21.43 9.70 36.20
N ALA A 546 -21.80 8.43 35.95
CA ALA A 546 -21.47 7.33 36.83
C ALA A 546 -20.59 6.25 36.20
N LEU A 547 -20.61 6.12 34.88
CA LEU A 547 -19.83 5.13 34.11
C LEU A 547 -19.59 5.66 32.70
N THR A 548 -18.39 5.49 32.19
CA THR A 548 -18.06 5.71 30.78
C THR A 548 -18.02 4.38 30.03
N ILE A 549 -18.74 4.28 28.90
CA ILE A 549 -18.56 3.21 27.92
C ILE A 549 -17.84 3.79 26.70
N VAL A 550 -16.64 3.29 26.41
CA VAL A 550 -15.88 3.62 25.20
C VAL A 550 -16.11 2.54 24.17
N THR A 551 -16.60 2.90 22.99
CA THR A 551 -17.00 1.93 21.97
C THR A 551 -16.95 2.52 20.55
N TYR A 552 -17.31 1.71 19.54
CA TYR A 552 -17.43 2.08 18.14
C TYR A 552 -18.28 1.06 17.37
N GLY A 553 -18.61 1.38 16.11
CA GLY A 553 -19.33 0.47 15.21
C GLY A 553 -20.68 0.02 15.74
N ALA A 554 -20.98 -1.28 15.63
CA ALA A 554 -22.26 -1.84 16.03
C ALA A 554 -22.52 -1.79 17.55
N LEU A 555 -21.47 -1.73 18.37
CA LEU A 555 -21.61 -1.70 19.83
C LEU A 555 -22.09 -0.34 20.36
N VAL A 556 -22.05 0.73 19.56
CA VAL A 556 -22.60 2.04 19.98
C VAL A 556 -24.10 1.91 20.32
N GLN A 557 -24.89 1.32 19.42
CA GLN A 557 -26.34 1.15 19.63
C GLN A 557 -26.63 0.18 20.77
N LYS A 558 -25.86 -0.92 20.90
CA LYS A 558 -26.01 -1.87 22.01
C LYS A 558 -25.68 -1.20 23.35
N SER A 559 -24.67 -0.33 23.39
CA SER A 559 -24.32 0.46 24.58
C SER A 559 -25.42 1.46 24.97
N LEU A 560 -26.07 2.11 23.99
CA LEU A 560 -27.22 2.95 24.24
C LEU A 560 -28.39 2.17 24.86
N GLN A 561 -28.68 0.97 24.35
CA GLN A 561 -29.71 0.09 24.92
C GLN A 561 -29.39 -0.35 26.34
N ALA A 562 -28.13 -0.73 26.62
CA ALA A 562 -27.67 -1.07 27.96
C ALA A 562 -27.79 0.11 28.90
N ALA A 563 -27.39 1.31 28.49
CA ALA A 563 -27.53 2.52 29.30
C ALA A 563 -28.99 2.84 29.63
N MET A 564 -29.90 2.72 28.67
CA MET A 564 -31.34 2.93 28.91
C MET A 564 -31.90 1.95 29.98
N TYR A 565 -31.49 0.69 29.91
CA TYR A 565 -31.90 -0.33 30.90
C TYR A 565 -31.39 -0.01 32.29
N LEU A 566 -30.11 0.37 32.42
CA LEU A 566 -29.47 0.70 33.71
C LEU A 566 -30.12 1.95 34.37
N GLU A 567 -30.41 2.98 33.59
CA GLU A 567 -30.99 4.24 34.07
C GLU A 567 -32.46 4.15 34.41
N GLN A 568 -33.21 3.18 33.85
CA GLN A 568 -34.55 2.87 34.31
C GLN A 568 -34.55 2.33 35.74
N ARG A 569 -33.45 1.67 36.18
CA ARG A 569 -33.31 1.11 37.55
C ARG A 569 -32.76 2.13 38.52
N ASP A 570 -31.83 2.98 38.08
CA ASP A 570 -31.29 4.06 38.91
C ASP A 570 -31.06 5.34 38.04
N PRO A 571 -32.05 6.23 37.99
CA PRO A 571 -31.97 7.45 37.19
C PRO A 571 -30.86 8.44 37.63
N ASN A 572 -30.28 8.27 38.81
CA ASN A 572 -29.22 9.14 39.33
C ASN A 572 -27.83 8.70 38.85
N ARG A 573 -27.68 7.47 38.35
CA ARG A 573 -26.43 6.92 37.83
C ARG A 573 -26.50 6.78 36.33
N THR A 574 -26.19 7.86 35.62
CA THR A 574 -26.24 7.89 34.15
C THR A 574 -24.96 7.40 33.52
N VAL A 575 -25.08 6.72 32.38
CA VAL A 575 -23.96 6.15 31.63
C VAL A 575 -23.58 7.10 30.48
N GLU A 576 -22.32 7.52 30.46
CA GLU A 576 -21.76 8.25 29.33
C GLU A 576 -21.26 7.30 28.26
N ILE A 577 -21.59 7.56 26.99
CA ILE A 577 -21.17 6.70 25.88
C ILE A 577 -20.37 7.53 24.88
N ILE A 578 -19.14 7.10 24.63
CA ILE A 578 -18.22 7.67 23.65
C ILE A 578 -18.15 6.74 22.45
N ASP A 579 -18.54 7.27 21.27
CA ASP A 579 -18.29 6.66 19.99
C ASP A 579 -16.95 7.19 19.45
N LEU A 580 -15.96 6.32 19.31
CA LEU A 580 -14.63 6.72 18.84
C LEU A 580 -14.61 7.15 17.38
N ARG A 581 -15.40 6.53 16.51
CA ARG A 581 -15.51 6.82 15.06
C ARG A 581 -14.20 6.61 14.29
N CYS A 582 -13.06 6.99 14.87
CA CYS A 582 -11.71 6.78 14.35
C CYS A 582 -10.91 5.92 15.33
N LEU A 583 -10.19 4.93 14.81
CA LEU A 583 -9.40 3.99 15.59
C LEU A 583 -7.89 4.29 15.50
N SER A 584 -7.44 4.91 14.39
CA SER A 584 -6.08 5.39 14.23
C SER A 584 -6.11 6.70 13.40
N PRO A 585 -5.91 7.89 14.05
CA PRO A 585 -5.80 8.11 15.50
C PRO A 585 -7.16 8.02 16.21
N TYR A 586 -7.15 7.76 17.52
CA TYR A 586 -8.34 7.87 18.37
C TYR A 586 -8.27 9.09 19.30
N ASP A 587 -9.42 9.50 19.84
CA ASP A 587 -9.55 10.68 20.72
C ASP A 587 -9.25 10.32 22.17
N TRP A 588 -7.99 10.43 22.58
CA TRP A 588 -7.59 10.16 23.94
C TRP A 588 -8.16 11.19 24.93
N GLU A 589 -8.22 12.47 24.53
CA GLU A 589 -8.70 13.54 25.41
C GLU A 589 -10.18 13.38 25.78
N ALA A 590 -11.01 12.93 24.82
CA ALA A 590 -12.41 12.63 25.10
C ALA A 590 -12.54 11.46 26.11
N ILE A 591 -11.74 10.42 25.97
CA ILE A 591 -11.70 9.29 26.91
C ILE A 591 -11.27 9.78 28.29
N ARG A 592 -10.14 10.51 28.37
CA ARG A 592 -9.59 11.04 29.61
C ARG A 592 -10.62 11.90 30.37
N THR A 593 -11.18 12.90 29.68
CA THR A 593 -12.16 13.82 30.28
C THR A 593 -13.38 13.07 30.83
N SER A 594 -13.86 12.08 30.09
CA SER A 594 -15.02 11.28 30.52
C SER A 594 -14.70 10.39 31.73
N VAL A 595 -13.55 9.70 31.70
CA VAL A 595 -13.12 8.80 32.80
C VAL A 595 -12.82 9.60 34.07
N GLU A 596 -12.17 10.76 33.99
CA GLU A 596 -11.93 11.64 35.13
C GLU A 596 -13.24 12.12 35.79
N LYS A 597 -14.31 12.25 34.99
CA LYS A 597 -15.65 12.63 35.49
C LYS A 597 -16.40 11.47 36.13
N THR A 598 -16.35 10.28 35.51
CA THR A 598 -17.20 9.14 35.89
C THR A 598 -16.50 8.14 36.81
N SER A 599 -15.19 8.16 36.90
CA SER A 599 -14.30 7.29 37.67
C SER A 599 -14.46 5.78 37.41
N ARG A 600 -15.24 5.39 36.38
CA ARG A 600 -15.48 4.02 35.99
C ARG A 600 -15.52 3.90 34.49
N VAL A 601 -14.88 2.86 33.93
CA VAL A 601 -14.81 2.69 32.48
C VAL A 601 -15.02 1.26 32.04
N LEU A 602 -15.85 1.09 31.02
CA LEU A 602 -16.05 -0.14 30.25
C LEU A 602 -15.63 0.11 28.80
N VAL A 603 -14.69 -0.67 28.29
CA VAL A 603 -14.33 -0.64 26.87
C VAL A 603 -15.04 -1.79 26.15
N ALA A 604 -15.82 -1.46 25.13
CA ALA A 604 -16.64 -2.44 24.40
C ALA A 604 -16.31 -2.43 22.89
N HIS A 605 -16.00 -3.60 22.33
CA HIS A 605 -15.68 -3.78 20.91
C HIS A 605 -16.17 -5.13 20.40
N GLU A 606 -16.30 -5.30 19.09
CA GLU A 606 -16.85 -6.52 18.49
C GLU A 606 -15.81 -7.60 18.26
N ASP A 607 -14.53 -7.24 18.08
CA ASP A 607 -13.42 -8.18 17.90
C ASP A 607 -13.20 -9.04 19.15
N CYS A 608 -12.39 -10.10 19.05
CA CYS A 608 -12.01 -10.98 20.15
C CYS A 608 -11.56 -10.19 21.39
N LEU A 609 -11.91 -10.69 22.59
CA LEU A 609 -11.55 -10.05 23.84
C LEU A 609 -10.03 -10.03 24.05
N SER A 610 -9.34 -11.14 23.69
CA SER A 610 -7.89 -11.24 23.79
C SER A 610 -7.23 -10.55 22.59
N TRP A 611 -6.29 -9.64 22.88
CA TRP A 611 -5.53 -8.83 21.92
C TRP A 611 -6.37 -7.93 20.99
N GLY A 612 -7.68 -7.87 21.15
CA GLY A 612 -8.52 -6.93 20.43
C GLY A 612 -8.21 -5.47 20.80
N TYR A 613 -8.70 -4.52 19.98
CA TYR A 613 -8.40 -3.10 20.10
C TYR A 613 -8.66 -2.50 21.49
N GLY A 614 -9.69 -2.98 22.19
CA GLY A 614 -9.99 -2.56 23.55
C GLY A 614 -8.93 -2.90 24.60
N ALA A 615 -7.97 -3.79 24.30
CA ALA A 615 -6.87 -4.09 25.20
C ALA A 615 -5.90 -2.91 25.33
N GLU A 616 -5.58 -2.24 24.22
CA GLU A 616 -4.75 -1.03 24.20
C GLU A 616 -5.41 0.11 24.98
N LEU A 617 -6.69 0.37 24.73
CA LEU A 617 -7.43 1.41 25.43
C LEU A 617 -7.49 1.15 26.95
N ALA A 618 -7.75 -0.10 27.34
CA ALA A 618 -7.79 -0.50 28.75
C ALA A 618 -6.42 -0.37 29.43
N ALA A 619 -5.35 -0.75 28.75
CA ALA A 619 -3.99 -0.62 29.27
C ALA A 619 -3.64 0.86 29.49
N ARG A 620 -3.90 1.72 28.52
CA ARG A 620 -3.61 3.15 28.61
C ARG A 620 -4.43 3.84 29.71
N VAL A 621 -5.72 3.52 29.82
CA VAL A 621 -6.57 4.04 30.91
C VAL A 621 -6.05 3.57 32.28
N ALA A 622 -5.66 2.30 32.41
CA ALA A 622 -5.13 1.77 33.68
C ALA A 622 -3.79 2.40 34.06
N ASP A 623 -2.96 2.77 33.09
CA ASP A 623 -1.65 3.41 33.31
C ASP A 623 -1.80 4.91 33.60
N GLU A 624 -2.41 5.64 32.66
CA GLU A 624 -2.41 7.12 32.71
C GLU A 624 -3.50 7.69 33.64
N LEU A 625 -4.61 6.96 33.87
CA LEU A 625 -5.77 7.43 34.65
C LEU A 625 -6.00 6.65 35.96
N PHE A 626 -5.04 5.84 36.40
CA PHE A 626 -5.17 5.01 37.62
C PHE A 626 -5.68 5.79 38.84
N GLY A 627 -5.18 7.00 39.03
CA GLY A 627 -5.57 7.86 40.17
C GLY A 627 -7.00 8.40 40.09
N SER A 628 -7.68 8.27 38.94
CA SER A 628 -9.06 8.73 38.72
C SER A 628 -10.07 7.59 38.75
N LEU A 629 -9.63 6.34 38.95
CA LEU A 629 -10.49 5.15 38.90
C LEU A 629 -10.98 4.73 40.30
N ASP A 630 -12.31 4.58 40.45
CA ASP A 630 -12.95 3.95 41.59
C ASP A 630 -13.18 2.44 41.39
N ALA A 631 -13.01 1.93 40.18
CA ALA A 631 -13.23 0.53 39.82
C ALA A 631 -12.16 0.03 38.84
N PRO A 632 -11.92 -1.28 38.75
CA PRO A 632 -11.06 -1.86 37.72
C PRO A 632 -11.58 -1.52 36.32
N VAL A 633 -10.67 -1.31 35.36
CA VAL A 633 -11.04 -1.19 33.96
C VAL A 633 -11.64 -2.51 33.46
N ALA A 634 -12.83 -2.47 32.88
CA ALA A 634 -13.48 -3.66 32.33
C ALA A 634 -13.52 -3.62 30.79
N ARG A 635 -13.56 -4.80 30.17
CA ARG A 635 -13.72 -4.96 28.74
C ARG A 635 -14.87 -5.91 28.42
N VAL A 636 -15.56 -5.65 27.30
CA VAL A 636 -16.49 -6.56 26.66
C VAL A 636 -16.05 -6.68 25.18
N GLY A 637 -15.83 -7.90 24.74
CA GLY A 637 -15.46 -8.26 23.37
C GLY A 637 -16.04 -9.62 23.02
N ALA A 638 -15.88 -10.07 21.77
CA ALA A 638 -16.27 -11.41 21.36
C ALA A 638 -15.50 -12.47 22.14
N LEU A 639 -16.03 -13.67 22.20
CA LEU A 639 -15.29 -14.85 22.65
C LEU A 639 -14.09 -15.08 21.72
N ASP A 640 -12.99 -15.61 22.26
CA ASP A 640 -11.76 -15.89 21.50
C ASP A 640 -11.96 -17.10 20.55
N THR A 641 -12.85 -16.95 19.58
CA THR A 641 -13.20 -17.95 18.57
C THR A 641 -13.75 -17.32 17.31
N TRP A 642 -13.91 -18.11 16.27
CA TRP A 642 -14.53 -17.69 15.02
C TRP A 642 -16.05 -17.53 15.16
N VAL A 643 -16.62 -16.56 14.48
CA VAL A 643 -18.08 -16.36 14.44
C VAL A 643 -18.75 -17.54 13.72
N GLY A 644 -19.75 -18.15 14.37
CA GLY A 644 -20.42 -19.34 13.88
C GLY A 644 -21.53 -19.03 12.87
N TYR A 645 -21.92 -20.04 12.07
CA TYR A 645 -22.98 -19.92 11.07
C TYR A 645 -24.39 -19.85 11.68
N HIS A 646 -24.66 -20.69 12.70
CA HIS A 646 -25.98 -20.74 13.32
C HIS A 646 -26.22 -19.48 14.18
N PRO A 647 -27.38 -18.82 14.09
CA PRO A 647 -27.66 -17.59 14.85
C PRO A 647 -27.41 -17.70 16.36
N GLN A 648 -27.66 -18.87 16.95
CA GLN A 648 -27.37 -19.09 18.36
C GLN A 648 -25.89 -19.01 18.66
N LEU A 649 -25.02 -19.58 17.81
CA LEU A 649 -23.55 -19.48 17.97
C LEU A 649 -23.07 -18.05 17.76
N GLU A 650 -23.56 -17.36 16.72
CA GLU A 650 -23.22 -15.95 16.48
C GLU A 650 -23.60 -15.09 17.69
N ASN A 651 -24.80 -15.27 18.24
CA ASN A 651 -25.26 -14.52 19.43
C ASN A 651 -24.49 -14.85 20.69
N GLU A 652 -24.02 -16.10 20.87
CA GLU A 652 -23.18 -16.51 22.01
C GLU A 652 -21.77 -15.92 21.91
N ILE A 653 -21.22 -15.83 20.71
CA ILE A 653 -19.85 -15.39 20.46
C ILE A 653 -19.72 -13.87 20.49
N LEU A 654 -20.61 -13.18 19.78
CA LEU A 654 -20.55 -11.71 19.67
C LEU A 654 -21.19 -11.02 20.88
N PRO A 655 -20.62 -9.90 21.36
CA PRO A 655 -21.14 -9.14 22.50
C PRO A 655 -22.61 -8.77 22.36
N GLN A 656 -23.40 -9.01 23.36
CA GLN A 656 -24.82 -8.65 23.44
C GLN A 656 -25.07 -7.54 24.46
N VAL A 657 -26.28 -6.99 24.45
CA VAL A 657 -26.71 -5.96 25.42
C VAL A 657 -26.58 -6.42 26.84
N ASP A 658 -26.93 -7.70 27.13
CA ASP A 658 -26.84 -8.29 28.45
C ASP A 658 -25.40 -8.38 28.97
N ASP A 659 -24.42 -8.60 28.10
CA ASP A 659 -23.00 -8.62 28.46
C ASP A 659 -22.53 -7.23 28.91
N LEU A 660 -22.98 -6.20 28.22
CA LEU A 660 -22.72 -4.81 28.59
C LEU A 660 -23.37 -4.44 29.91
N ILE A 661 -24.64 -4.81 30.09
CA ILE A 661 -25.38 -4.59 31.37
C ILE A 661 -24.66 -5.27 32.53
N LYS A 662 -24.32 -6.54 32.38
CA LYS A 662 -23.65 -7.33 33.43
C LYS A 662 -22.32 -6.69 33.85
N GLN A 663 -21.49 -6.26 32.92
CA GLN A 663 -20.21 -5.64 33.25
C GLN A 663 -20.39 -4.23 33.81
N ALA A 664 -21.36 -3.46 33.30
CA ALA A 664 -21.68 -2.12 33.81
C ALA A 664 -22.21 -2.21 35.25
N GLU A 665 -23.13 -3.12 35.58
CA GLU A 665 -23.62 -3.33 36.95
C GLU A 665 -22.48 -3.70 37.93
N ARG A 666 -21.54 -4.56 37.48
CA ARG A 666 -20.34 -4.88 38.24
C ARG A 666 -19.51 -3.65 38.57
N LEU A 667 -19.28 -2.77 37.59
CA LEU A 667 -18.49 -1.54 37.78
C LEU A 667 -19.23 -0.51 38.63
N LEU A 668 -20.54 -0.40 38.50
CA LEU A 668 -21.36 0.49 39.31
C LEU A 668 -21.50 0.02 40.78
N ALA A 669 -21.16 -1.21 41.08
CA ALA A 669 -21.17 -1.75 42.45
C ALA A 669 -19.95 -1.35 43.30
N TYR A 670 -18.89 -0.87 42.68
CA TYR A 670 -17.76 -0.26 43.37
C TYR A 670 -18.13 1.17 43.83
#